data_75782099ecf69bf6f1e3942f3384e5dd
#
_entry.id   75782099ecf69bf6f1e3942f3384e5dd
#
_cell.length_a   1.000
_cell.length_b   1.000
_cell.length_c   1.000
_cell.angle_alpha   90.00
_cell.angle_beta   90.00
_cell.angle_gamma   90.00
#
_symmetry.space_group_name_H-M   'P 1'
#
loop_
_entity.id
_entity.type
_entity.pdbx_description
1 polymer ?
#
loop_
_entity_poly.entity_id
_entity_poly.type
_entity_poly.pdbx_seq_one_letter_code
_entity_poly.pdbx_strand_id
1 'polypeptide(L)'
;MQSLSRRCLSWRAPHRHHLTSHISSAAPSSSSTTSFILSDGRSQFRRTFFSRWPSRRAPRHVKKPLEPAELRTKQAKAAGATVTALLLVGGAGWVAYEKYQPFRHTVLAAVRCSRVAEAAVLGAIDYKRTFAQTYADEKEQLQAYSRCHKRSAERVLKALLANGGVFIKLGQHMASLVVLPIEWTATMRPLQDQCEPTPVEDVEALFLSDIGQPLSDIFDSFEPEPIGVASLAQVHVGHHRQSGKTVAVKLQHPHLAEFCEIDMEMVEVTLGWIKRWFPDFEFTWLGEEMRENLPKEMDFVHEARNAERAAKDFEKFRTSLYIPEVIAATKRVLIMEFIQGGRVDDLEYLADHNIDRNKVSLELSRIFSQMVYLNGWFHADPHPGNLLIRPRPEVSKSPYNFEIVLLDHGLYFDLDTPLRINYSKLWLALIAPASPETNADRRKYAELVGNIGPELYPVFEAALTGRATMSDDPNATPDPESAFHRASSVMDLMPQSEEEMEAIRNAVVTREGLLLSVFTILRKVPRRVLMVFKLNDLTRRSLDHALATTHSKVRVFLIMAKYCATAVWRDDRRRVLDSMREQGLFSFHNLGEYISCWWRYEKLYRSLAVLEMFLDTQAWARKTAAWMRGLWRVGFDGAHKAAAGLAYD
;
A
#
# COMPACT_ATOMS: atom_id res chain seq x y z
N MET A 1 3.73 18.74 9.81
CA MET A 1 2.37 19.23 10.06
C MET A 1 2.32 20.71 10.38
N GLN A 2 3.23 21.27 11.18
CA GLN A 2 3.32 22.72 11.41
C GLN A 2 3.60 23.51 10.12
N SER A 3 4.45 23.02 9.22
CA SER A 3 4.72 23.66 7.92
C SER A 3 3.49 23.72 7.00
N LEU A 4 2.63 22.69 7.05
CA LEU A 4 1.35 22.67 6.31
C LEU A 4 0.37 23.70 6.86
N SER A 5 0.30 23.88 8.20
CA SER A 5 -0.59 24.87 8.81
C SER A 5 -0.16 26.30 8.51
N ARG A 6 1.15 26.58 8.51
CA ARG A 6 1.67 27.93 8.20
C ARG A 6 1.49 28.30 6.73
N ARG A 7 1.64 27.35 5.80
CA ARG A 7 1.40 27.61 4.37
C ARG A 7 -0.09 27.76 4.04
N CYS A 8 -0.98 27.05 4.74
CA CYS A 8 -2.43 27.27 4.60
C CYS A 8 -2.88 28.63 5.16
N LEU A 9 -2.15 29.19 6.16
CA LEU A 9 -2.43 30.50 6.73
C LEU A 9 -1.93 31.68 5.84
N SER A 10 -1.03 31.46 4.89
CA SER A 10 -0.49 32.49 4.00
C SER A 10 -1.43 32.92 2.87
N TRP A 11 -2.66 32.38 2.80
CA TRP A 11 -3.70 32.88 1.91
C TRP A 11 -4.33 34.16 2.46
N ARG A 12 -3.53 35.26 2.52
CA ARG A 12 -4.05 36.62 2.55
C ARG A 12 -4.32 37.08 1.12
N ALA A 13 -5.44 37.74 0.93
CA ALA A 13 -5.83 38.31 -0.32
C ALA A 13 -4.72 39.17 -0.95
N PRO A 14 -4.54 39.15 -2.28
CA PRO A 14 -3.50 39.95 -2.92
C PRO A 14 -3.76 41.42 -2.70
N HIS A 15 -2.81 42.11 -2.09
CA HIS A 15 -2.78 43.56 -2.04
C HIS A 15 -2.77 44.11 -3.46
N ARG A 16 -3.75 45.00 -3.74
CA ARG A 16 -3.73 45.86 -4.93
C ARG A 16 -2.48 46.73 -4.85
N HIS A 17 -1.49 46.46 -5.67
CA HIS A 17 -0.42 47.40 -5.95
C HIS A 17 -0.87 48.33 -7.09
N HIS A 18 -0.96 49.63 -6.79
CA HIS A 18 -0.99 50.71 -7.75
C HIS A 18 0.30 50.67 -8.59
N LEU A 19 0.15 50.49 -9.90
CA LEU A 19 1.22 50.72 -10.86
C LEU A 19 1.12 52.16 -11.32
N THR A 20 2.07 52.98 -10.92
CA THR A 20 2.41 54.26 -11.57
C THR A 20 3.31 53.98 -12.76
N SER A 21 2.94 54.58 -13.86
CA SER A 21 3.60 54.57 -15.14
C SER A 21 5.00 55.17 -15.15
N HIS A 22 5.93 54.56 -15.88
CA HIS A 22 7.01 55.28 -16.56
C HIS A 22 7.18 54.73 -17.98
N ILE A 23 7.04 55.64 -18.92
CA ILE A 23 7.24 55.54 -20.37
C ILE A 23 8.74 55.60 -20.66
N SER A 24 9.27 54.72 -21.49
CA SER A 24 10.39 55.08 -22.36
C SER A 24 10.41 54.17 -23.60
N SER A 25 10.57 54.85 -24.69
CA SER A 25 10.56 54.56 -26.11
C SER A 25 11.64 53.58 -26.60
N ALA A 26 11.34 52.75 -27.57
CA ALA A 26 12.03 52.64 -28.87
C ALA A 26 11.45 51.47 -29.71
N ALA A 27 10.99 51.80 -30.91
CA ALA A 27 10.77 50.88 -32.04
C ALA A 27 12.01 50.99 -32.99
N PRO A 28 12.07 50.31 -34.19
CA PRO A 28 11.20 49.34 -34.83
C PRO A 28 11.98 48.19 -35.57
N SER A 29 11.27 47.17 -36.09
CA SER A 29 11.33 46.77 -37.52
C SER A 29 10.59 45.42 -37.78
N SER A 30 9.58 45.49 -38.65
CA SER A 30 9.27 44.78 -39.92
C SER A 30 9.31 43.23 -39.83
N SER A 31 8.34 42.49 -40.28
CA SER A 31 7.49 42.48 -41.47
C SER A 31 6.58 41.25 -41.51
N SER A 32 5.48 41.38 -42.05
CA SER A 32 4.69 40.80 -43.10
C SER A 32 3.44 40.01 -42.65
N THR A 33 2.33 40.64 -42.77
CA THR A 33 1.13 40.40 -43.62
C THR A 33 0.59 38.98 -43.73
N THR A 34 -0.58 38.72 -43.16
CA THR A 34 -1.75 38.35 -43.98
C THR A 34 -3.04 38.69 -43.23
N SER A 35 -3.76 39.60 -43.81
CA SER A 35 -5.10 40.08 -43.44
C SER A 35 -6.14 39.04 -43.79
N PHE A 36 -7.03 38.72 -42.85
CA PHE A 36 -8.37 38.26 -43.18
C PHE A 36 -9.37 39.26 -42.58
N ILE A 37 -10.03 39.96 -43.50
CA ILE A 37 -11.11 40.90 -43.31
C ILE A 37 -12.33 40.12 -42.80
N LEU A 38 -12.82 40.40 -41.63
CA LEU A 38 -14.21 40.18 -41.26
C LEU A 38 -14.82 41.52 -40.90
N SER A 39 -15.67 41.94 -41.81
CA SER A 39 -16.42 43.17 -41.85
C SER A 39 -17.28 43.38 -40.60
N ASP A 40 -17.17 44.59 -40.09
CA ASP A 40 -18.06 45.24 -39.13
C ASP A 40 -19.53 45.23 -39.61
N GLY A 41 -20.37 44.49 -38.93
CA GLY A 41 -21.82 44.40 -39.09
C GLY A 41 -22.59 44.82 -37.83
N ARG A 42 -22.09 45.81 -37.09
CA ARG A 42 -22.76 46.28 -35.85
C ARG A 42 -22.91 47.79 -35.83
N SER A 43 -23.76 48.36 -36.70
CA SER A 43 -24.21 49.77 -36.45
C SER A 43 -25.42 50.26 -37.22
N GLN A 44 -26.33 49.43 -37.71
CA GLN A 44 -27.56 49.97 -38.35
C GLN A 44 -28.86 49.31 -37.88
N PHE A 45 -28.99 48.67 -36.76
CA PHE A 45 -30.27 48.12 -36.27
C PHE A 45 -30.74 48.71 -34.92
N ARG A 46 -30.49 50.01 -34.67
CA ARG A 46 -30.90 50.61 -33.39
C ARG A 46 -31.54 51.97 -33.55
N ARG A 47 -32.37 52.23 -34.59
CA ARG A 47 -33.14 53.53 -34.66
C ARG A 47 -34.46 53.52 -35.42
N THR A 48 -35.18 52.40 -35.55
CA THR A 48 -36.51 52.50 -36.23
C THR A 48 -37.63 51.64 -35.63
N PHE A 49 -37.57 51.28 -34.35
CA PHE A 49 -38.68 50.49 -33.73
C PHE A 49 -39.28 51.12 -32.47
N PHE A 50 -39.15 52.47 -32.29
CA PHE A 50 -39.82 53.14 -31.17
C PHE A 50 -40.57 54.35 -31.67
N SER A 51 -41.59 54.21 -32.54
CA SER A 51 -42.64 55.23 -32.72
C SER A 51 -43.87 54.54 -33.28
N ARG A 52 -44.88 54.50 -32.46
CA ARG A 52 -46.30 54.15 -32.67
C ARG A 52 -46.72 52.82 -32.04
N TRP A 53 -46.80 52.81 -30.69
CA TRP A 53 -47.87 52.06 -30.06
C TRP A 53 -48.91 53.06 -29.49
N PRO A 54 -50.21 52.96 -29.91
CA PRO A 54 -51.24 53.73 -29.30
C PRO A 54 -51.47 53.22 -27.89
N SER A 55 -51.44 54.13 -26.93
CA SER A 55 -51.80 53.92 -25.54
C SER A 55 -53.25 53.51 -25.39
N ARG A 56 -53.62 52.28 -25.67
CA ARG A 56 -54.85 51.71 -25.13
C ARG A 56 -54.48 51.02 -23.83
N ARG A 57 -54.60 51.71 -22.70
CA ARG A 57 -54.69 51.10 -21.37
C ARG A 57 -55.89 50.16 -21.39
N ALA A 58 -55.70 48.91 -21.58
CA ALA A 58 -56.67 47.89 -21.21
C ALA A 58 -56.89 47.98 -19.69
N PRO A 59 -58.16 47.93 -19.25
CA PRO A 59 -58.42 47.98 -17.81
C PRO A 59 -57.68 46.84 -17.12
N ARG A 60 -56.80 47.17 -16.17
CA ARG A 60 -56.26 46.21 -15.24
C ARG A 60 -57.44 45.59 -14.50
N HIS A 61 -57.84 44.39 -14.86
CA HIS A 61 -58.66 43.58 -14.00
C HIS A 61 -57.88 43.40 -12.69
N VAL A 62 -58.18 44.23 -11.71
CA VAL A 62 -57.77 44.02 -10.32
C VAL A 62 -58.47 42.73 -9.91
N LYS A 63 -57.72 41.65 -9.93
CA LYS A 63 -58.18 40.37 -9.31
C LYS A 63 -58.50 40.71 -7.87
N LYS A 64 -59.77 40.62 -7.49
CA LYS A 64 -60.22 40.76 -6.10
C LYS A 64 -59.26 39.86 -5.22
N PRO A 65 -58.79 40.36 -4.06
CA PRO A 65 -58.07 39.56 -3.13
C PRO A 65 -58.95 38.33 -2.82
N LEU A 66 -58.37 37.13 -2.99
CA LEU A 66 -59.06 35.90 -2.64
C LEU A 66 -59.32 35.90 -1.13
N GLU A 67 -60.54 35.51 -0.74
CA GLU A 67 -60.90 35.39 0.66
C GLU A 67 -59.96 34.41 1.36
N PRO A 68 -59.60 34.62 2.62
CA PRO A 68 -58.66 33.73 3.35
C PRO A 68 -59.04 32.26 3.31
N ALA A 69 -60.30 31.93 3.18
CA ALA A 69 -60.82 30.56 3.04
C ALA A 69 -60.52 29.97 1.64
N GLU A 70 -60.64 30.74 0.57
CA GLU A 70 -60.28 30.30 -0.79
C GLU A 70 -58.76 30.15 -1.00
N LEU A 71 -57.96 30.97 -0.31
CA LEU A 71 -56.50 30.85 -0.32
C LEU A 71 -56.06 29.56 0.35
N ARG A 72 -56.65 29.20 1.50
CA ARG A 72 -56.37 27.95 2.23
C ARG A 72 -56.79 26.72 1.40
N THR A 73 -57.93 26.76 0.72
CA THR A 73 -58.37 25.66 -0.14
C THR A 73 -57.49 25.47 -1.38
N LYS A 74 -57.00 26.55 -2.00
CA LYS A 74 -56.07 26.50 -3.11
C LYS A 74 -54.67 25.97 -2.66
N GLN A 75 -54.19 26.43 -1.50
CA GLN A 75 -52.95 25.93 -0.92
C GLN A 75 -53.05 24.43 -0.53
N ALA A 76 -54.17 24.01 0.06
CA ALA A 76 -54.43 22.61 0.39
C ALA A 76 -54.49 21.73 -0.88
N LYS A 77 -55.15 22.19 -1.96
CA LYS A 77 -55.17 21.49 -3.25
C LYS A 77 -53.80 21.41 -3.90
N ALA A 78 -53.02 22.54 -3.87
CA ALA A 78 -51.66 22.55 -4.37
C ALA A 78 -50.75 21.64 -3.56
N ALA A 79 -50.83 21.65 -2.24
CA ALA A 79 -50.10 20.74 -1.36
C ALA A 79 -50.47 19.27 -1.62
N GLY A 80 -51.76 18.96 -1.74
CA GLY A 80 -52.25 17.65 -2.11
C GLY A 80 -51.72 17.17 -3.48
N ALA A 81 -51.76 18.03 -4.49
CA ALA A 81 -51.22 17.70 -5.81
C ALA A 81 -49.70 17.49 -5.76
N THR A 82 -48.97 18.30 -4.98
CA THR A 82 -47.53 18.12 -4.79
C THR A 82 -47.20 16.79 -4.09
N VAL A 83 -47.94 16.43 -3.03
CA VAL A 83 -47.75 15.15 -2.33
C VAL A 83 -48.09 13.98 -3.26
N THR A 84 -49.19 14.06 -4.03
CA THR A 84 -49.54 13.02 -5.00
C THR A 84 -48.49 12.90 -6.10
N ALA A 85 -47.97 14.01 -6.62
CA ALA A 85 -46.86 13.97 -7.60
C ALA A 85 -45.59 13.35 -7.03
N LEU A 86 -45.22 13.65 -5.77
CA LEU A 86 -44.09 13.07 -5.09
C LEU A 86 -44.27 11.55 -4.87
N LEU A 87 -45.48 11.10 -4.50
CA LEU A 87 -45.82 9.69 -4.36
C LEU A 87 -45.75 8.95 -5.70
N LEU A 88 -46.24 9.55 -6.78
CA LEU A 88 -46.18 8.97 -8.12
C LEU A 88 -44.75 8.88 -8.63
N VAL A 89 -43.94 9.95 -8.47
CA VAL A 89 -42.53 9.97 -8.84
C VAL A 89 -41.75 8.98 -7.99
N GLY A 90 -42.00 8.94 -6.67
CA GLY A 90 -41.37 7.97 -5.76
C GLY A 90 -41.76 6.54 -6.09
N GLY A 91 -43.04 6.26 -6.37
CA GLY A 91 -43.51 4.94 -6.78
C GLY A 91 -42.96 4.52 -8.14
N ALA A 92 -42.93 5.40 -9.12
CA ALA A 92 -42.33 5.14 -10.42
C ALA A 92 -40.80 4.92 -10.29
N GLY A 93 -40.15 5.73 -9.46
CA GLY A 93 -38.71 5.56 -9.16
C GLY A 93 -38.43 4.22 -8.47
N TRP A 94 -39.26 3.81 -7.52
CA TRP A 94 -39.14 2.52 -6.85
C TRP A 94 -39.34 1.34 -7.82
N VAL A 95 -40.36 1.38 -8.67
CA VAL A 95 -40.60 0.37 -9.72
C VAL A 95 -39.44 0.34 -10.72
N ALA A 96 -38.91 1.49 -11.11
CA ALA A 96 -37.73 1.58 -11.98
C ALA A 96 -36.49 0.96 -11.31
N TYR A 97 -36.30 1.22 -10.03
CA TYR A 97 -35.19 0.65 -9.25
C TYR A 97 -35.27 -0.88 -9.18
N GLU A 98 -36.46 -1.46 -8.98
CA GLU A 98 -36.68 -2.91 -8.90
C GLU A 98 -36.62 -3.62 -10.27
N LYS A 99 -37.10 -2.96 -11.33
CA LYS A 99 -37.32 -3.62 -12.63
C LYS A 99 -36.30 -3.22 -13.70
N TYR A 100 -35.62 -2.09 -13.56
CA TYR A 100 -34.73 -1.55 -14.59
C TYR A 100 -33.29 -1.44 -14.08
N GLN A 101 -32.49 -2.45 -14.38
CA GLN A 101 -31.09 -2.60 -13.96
C GLN A 101 -30.23 -1.33 -14.14
N PRO A 102 -30.21 -0.65 -15.31
CA PRO A 102 -29.37 0.54 -15.47
C PRO A 102 -29.74 1.69 -14.53
N PHE A 103 -31.02 1.84 -14.18
CA PHE A 103 -31.46 2.85 -13.21
C PHE A 103 -31.01 2.50 -11.80
N ARG A 104 -31.14 1.23 -11.41
CA ARG A 104 -30.62 0.71 -10.12
C ARG A 104 -29.13 0.97 -9.99
N HIS A 105 -28.34 0.66 -11.02
CA HIS A 105 -26.89 0.92 -11.05
C HIS A 105 -26.55 2.40 -10.89
N THR A 106 -27.28 3.28 -11.61
CA THR A 106 -27.07 4.73 -11.50
C THR A 106 -27.34 5.24 -10.08
N VAL A 107 -28.43 4.79 -9.46
CA VAL A 107 -28.78 5.16 -8.08
C VAL A 107 -27.73 4.67 -7.10
N LEU A 108 -27.31 3.41 -7.20
CA LEU A 108 -26.28 2.84 -6.33
C LEU A 108 -24.95 3.56 -6.50
N ALA A 109 -24.51 3.82 -7.74
CA ALA A 109 -23.30 4.60 -8.01
C ALA A 109 -23.38 6.01 -7.40
N ALA A 110 -24.50 6.71 -7.54
CA ALA A 110 -24.70 8.02 -6.94
C ALA A 110 -24.63 7.99 -5.41
N VAL A 111 -25.21 6.96 -4.76
CA VAL A 111 -25.13 6.78 -3.30
C VAL A 111 -23.69 6.50 -2.87
N ARG A 112 -22.96 5.63 -3.57
CA ARG A 112 -21.56 5.31 -3.29
C ARG A 112 -20.68 6.56 -3.39
N CYS A 113 -20.79 7.28 -4.51
CA CYS A 113 -20.05 8.54 -4.73
C CYS A 113 -20.39 9.61 -3.69
N SER A 114 -21.66 9.74 -3.29
CA SER A 114 -22.07 10.75 -2.30
C SER A 114 -21.45 10.53 -0.92
N ARG A 115 -21.32 9.27 -0.47
CA ARG A 115 -20.67 8.92 0.80
C ARG A 115 -19.20 9.33 0.83
N VAL A 116 -18.48 9.07 -0.26
CA VAL A 116 -17.05 9.43 -0.37
C VAL A 116 -16.89 10.95 -0.47
N ALA A 117 -17.71 11.60 -1.28
CA ALA A 117 -17.71 13.06 -1.42
C ALA A 117 -18.02 13.77 -0.08
N GLU A 118 -19.01 13.30 0.67
CA GLU A 118 -19.33 13.79 2.01
C GLU A 118 -18.13 13.68 2.94
N ALA A 119 -17.52 12.51 3.04
CA ALA A 119 -16.35 12.27 3.90
C ALA A 119 -15.18 13.18 3.52
N ALA A 120 -14.89 13.34 2.23
CA ALA A 120 -13.83 14.20 1.72
C ALA A 120 -14.07 15.68 2.01
N VAL A 121 -15.29 16.18 1.74
CA VAL A 121 -15.64 17.59 1.94
C VAL A 121 -15.67 17.94 3.43
N LEU A 122 -16.33 17.13 4.27
CA LEU A 122 -16.39 17.37 5.71
C LEU A 122 -15.00 17.25 6.35
N GLY A 123 -14.18 16.30 5.90
CA GLY A 123 -12.79 16.17 6.31
C GLY A 123 -11.99 17.43 5.95
N ALA A 124 -12.08 17.91 4.71
CA ALA A 124 -11.37 19.11 4.28
C ALA A 124 -11.79 20.37 5.05
N ILE A 125 -13.07 20.52 5.36
CA ILE A 125 -13.59 21.63 6.18
C ILE A 125 -13.02 21.55 7.60
N ASP A 126 -13.02 20.34 8.21
CA ASP A 126 -12.49 20.11 9.55
C ASP A 126 -10.98 20.43 9.62
N TYR A 127 -10.20 19.96 8.66
CA TYR A 127 -8.77 20.31 8.55
C TYR A 127 -8.53 21.80 8.37
N LYS A 128 -9.25 22.46 7.46
CA LYS A 128 -9.08 23.90 7.24
C LYS A 128 -9.45 24.71 8.48
N ARG A 129 -10.50 24.33 9.20
CA ARG A 129 -10.89 24.98 10.46
C ARG A 129 -9.83 24.77 11.55
N THR A 130 -9.37 23.53 11.73
CA THR A 130 -8.37 23.18 12.74
C THR A 130 -7.03 23.88 12.46
N PHE A 131 -6.59 23.94 11.21
CA PHE A 131 -5.35 24.62 10.85
C PHE A 131 -5.42 26.15 10.86
N ALA A 132 -6.61 26.73 10.77
CA ALA A 132 -6.82 28.18 10.85
C ALA A 132 -6.91 28.70 12.30
N GLN A 133 -7.01 27.81 13.30
CA GLN A 133 -7.07 28.20 14.72
C GLN A 133 -5.68 28.54 15.26
N THR A 134 -5.61 29.50 16.15
CA THR A 134 -4.42 29.81 16.96
C THR A 134 -4.51 29.08 18.30
N TYR A 135 -3.42 28.41 18.67
CA TYR A 135 -3.34 27.60 19.90
C TYR A 135 -2.44 28.28 20.92
N ALA A 136 -2.69 28.06 22.20
CA ALA A 136 -1.93 28.69 23.26
C ALA A 136 -0.49 28.12 23.37
N ASP A 137 -0.33 26.83 23.15
CA ASP A 137 0.95 26.14 23.14
C ASP A 137 1.02 25.05 22.04
N GLU A 138 2.23 24.54 21.81
CA GLU A 138 2.50 23.49 20.83
C GLU A 138 1.80 22.16 21.18
N LYS A 139 1.68 21.87 22.47
CA LYS A 139 1.02 20.65 22.96
C LYS A 139 -0.48 20.66 22.66
N GLU A 140 -1.14 21.79 22.88
CA GLU A 140 -2.56 21.98 22.54
C GLU A 140 -2.77 21.86 21.01
N GLN A 141 -1.89 22.46 20.23
CA GLN A 141 -1.91 22.36 18.77
C GLN A 141 -1.79 20.91 18.29
N LEU A 142 -0.83 20.15 18.80
CA LEU A 142 -0.62 18.73 18.45
C LEU A 142 -1.84 17.88 18.82
N GLN A 143 -2.42 18.11 20.00
CA GLN A 143 -3.64 17.42 20.41
C GLN A 143 -4.85 17.76 19.54
N ALA A 144 -4.98 19.03 19.11
CA ALA A 144 -6.05 19.44 18.20
C ALA A 144 -5.91 18.78 16.84
N TYR A 145 -4.68 18.68 16.31
CA TYR A 145 -4.37 18.00 15.06
C TYR A 145 -4.64 16.50 15.14
N SER A 146 -4.20 15.83 16.21
CA SER A 146 -4.47 14.41 16.45
C SER A 146 -5.98 14.13 16.48
N ARG A 147 -6.76 14.94 17.22
CA ARG A 147 -8.22 14.83 17.22
C ARG A 147 -8.85 15.04 15.83
N CYS A 148 -8.33 15.98 15.05
CA CYS A 148 -8.80 16.23 13.68
C CYS A 148 -8.49 15.03 12.75
N HIS A 149 -7.28 14.48 12.85
CA HIS A 149 -6.89 13.27 12.10
C HIS A 149 -7.83 12.11 12.41
N LYS A 150 -8.06 11.84 13.71
CA LYS A 150 -8.92 10.74 14.16
C LYS A 150 -10.35 10.89 13.64
N ARG A 151 -10.99 12.07 13.84
CA ARG A 151 -12.36 12.32 13.35
C ARG A 151 -12.47 12.17 11.83
N SER A 152 -11.47 12.66 11.07
CA SER A 152 -11.47 12.56 9.62
C SER A 152 -11.27 11.13 9.16
N ALA A 153 -10.37 10.38 9.82
CA ALA A 153 -10.15 8.96 9.55
C ALA A 153 -11.42 8.13 9.84
N GLU A 154 -12.13 8.39 10.95
CA GLU A 154 -13.39 7.70 11.30
C GLU A 154 -14.50 7.95 10.26
N ARG A 155 -14.62 9.19 9.75
CA ARG A 155 -15.59 9.51 8.66
C ARG A 155 -15.26 8.74 7.38
N VAL A 156 -13.99 8.72 7.00
CA VAL A 156 -13.54 7.99 5.82
C VAL A 156 -13.74 6.49 6.01
N LEU A 157 -13.34 5.91 7.15
CA LEU A 157 -13.57 4.51 7.47
C LEU A 157 -15.04 4.12 7.30
N LYS A 158 -15.96 4.92 7.85
CA LYS A 158 -17.41 4.68 7.70
C LYS A 158 -17.85 4.68 6.24
N ALA A 159 -17.34 5.61 5.43
CA ALA A 159 -17.66 5.67 3.99
C ALA A 159 -17.10 4.46 3.23
N LEU A 160 -15.87 4.05 3.56
CA LEU A 160 -15.20 2.89 2.93
C LEU A 160 -15.94 1.59 3.26
N LEU A 161 -16.27 1.35 4.53
CA LEU A 161 -17.05 0.17 4.97
C LEU A 161 -18.43 0.12 4.31
N ALA A 162 -19.15 1.25 4.26
CA ALA A 162 -20.47 1.31 3.66
C ALA A 162 -20.51 1.09 2.15
N ASN A 163 -19.37 1.29 1.47
CA ASN A 163 -19.23 1.07 0.03
C ASN A 163 -18.66 -0.31 -0.32
N GLY A 164 -17.82 -0.89 0.54
CA GLY A 164 -17.21 -2.21 0.29
C GLY A 164 -16.22 -2.23 -0.88
N GLY A 165 -15.80 -3.42 -1.30
CA GLY A 165 -15.04 -3.67 -2.53
C GLY A 165 -13.77 -2.84 -2.68
N VAL A 166 -13.67 -2.08 -3.77
CA VAL A 166 -12.52 -1.21 -4.11
C VAL A 166 -12.18 -0.24 -2.98
N PHE A 167 -13.18 0.31 -2.29
CA PHE A 167 -12.96 1.25 -1.19
C PHE A 167 -12.34 0.59 0.05
N ILE A 168 -12.67 -0.67 0.33
CA ILE A 168 -11.97 -1.45 1.37
C ILE A 168 -10.50 -1.59 1.01
N LYS A 169 -10.20 -1.96 -0.24
CA LYS A 169 -8.81 -2.07 -0.72
C LYS A 169 -8.04 -0.76 -0.62
N LEU A 170 -8.68 0.37 -0.96
CA LEU A 170 -8.11 1.70 -0.74
C LEU A 170 -7.72 1.93 0.73
N GLY A 171 -8.62 1.60 1.66
CA GLY A 171 -8.38 1.73 3.09
C GLY A 171 -7.27 0.81 3.60
N GLN A 172 -7.15 -0.41 3.07
CA GLN A 172 -6.03 -1.33 3.35
C GLN A 172 -4.69 -0.74 2.90
N HIS A 173 -4.65 -0.14 1.69
CA HIS A 173 -3.45 0.59 1.24
C HIS A 173 -3.14 1.77 2.15
N MET A 174 -4.13 2.57 2.55
CA MET A 174 -3.94 3.67 3.49
C MET A 174 -3.41 3.20 4.85
N ALA A 175 -3.90 2.07 5.38
CA ALA A 175 -3.41 1.48 6.64
C ALA A 175 -1.93 1.09 6.58
N SER A 176 -1.41 0.74 5.39
CA SER A 176 -0.01 0.35 5.18
C SER A 176 0.94 1.52 4.89
N LEU A 177 0.43 2.75 4.74
CA LEU A 177 1.25 3.92 4.44
C LEU A 177 1.87 4.52 5.69
N VAL A 178 3.15 4.30 5.90
CA VAL A 178 3.94 4.85 7.03
C VAL A 178 3.94 6.39 7.06
N VAL A 179 3.67 7.04 5.93
CA VAL A 179 3.63 8.51 5.79
C VAL A 179 2.38 9.13 6.43
N LEU A 180 1.31 8.36 6.57
CA LEU A 180 0.09 8.86 7.20
C LEU A 180 0.24 8.94 8.73
N PRO A 181 -0.41 9.93 9.38
CA PRO A 181 -0.48 9.98 10.84
C PRO A 181 -1.00 8.67 11.43
N ILE A 182 -0.52 8.33 12.62
CA ILE A 182 -0.88 7.08 13.31
C ILE A 182 -2.40 6.92 13.48
N GLU A 183 -3.11 8.03 13.68
CA GLU A 183 -4.57 8.04 13.82
C GLU A 183 -5.26 7.51 12.55
N TRP A 184 -4.72 7.81 11.36
CA TRP A 184 -5.24 7.30 10.10
C TRP A 184 -4.95 5.80 9.95
N THR A 185 -3.69 5.41 10.09
CA THR A 185 -3.28 4.01 9.90
C THR A 185 -3.93 3.08 10.93
N ALA A 186 -4.01 3.51 12.20
CA ALA A 186 -4.67 2.74 13.25
C ALA A 186 -6.19 2.62 13.03
N THR A 187 -6.85 3.71 12.60
CA THR A 187 -8.30 3.70 12.34
C THR A 187 -8.66 2.80 11.15
N MET A 188 -7.79 2.68 10.14
CA MET A 188 -8.04 1.85 8.95
C MET A 188 -7.75 0.35 9.15
N ARG A 189 -7.11 -0.06 10.25
CA ARG A 189 -6.79 -1.49 10.52
C ARG A 189 -7.99 -2.44 10.42
N PRO A 190 -9.20 -2.10 10.91
CA PRO A 190 -10.36 -3.00 10.81
C PRO A 190 -10.72 -3.42 9.39
N LEU A 191 -10.32 -2.64 8.37
CA LEU A 191 -10.56 -2.98 6.97
C LEU A 191 -9.76 -4.20 6.47
N GLN A 192 -8.78 -4.67 7.24
CA GLN A 192 -7.98 -5.84 6.88
C GLN A 192 -8.75 -7.15 7.10
N ASP A 193 -9.63 -7.20 8.14
CA ASP A 193 -10.24 -8.44 8.60
C ASP A 193 -11.79 -8.37 8.69
N GLN A 194 -12.43 -7.21 8.43
CA GLN A 194 -13.87 -7.03 8.62
C GLN A 194 -14.57 -6.69 7.30
N CYS A 195 -14.90 -7.73 6.53
CA CYS A 195 -15.73 -7.62 5.34
C CYS A 195 -17.04 -8.41 5.54
N GLU A 196 -18.15 -7.90 5.00
CA GLU A 196 -19.42 -8.60 5.02
C GLU A 196 -19.44 -9.74 3.99
N PRO A 197 -19.88 -10.94 4.35
CA PRO A 197 -19.99 -12.05 3.41
C PRO A 197 -21.09 -11.80 2.37
N THR A 198 -20.86 -12.28 1.16
CA THR A 198 -21.90 -12.36 0.12
C THR A 198 -22.82 -13.52 0.41
N PRO A 199 -24.16 -13.36 0.29
CA PRO A 199 -25.12 -14.44 0.44
C PRO A 199 -24.82 -15.64 -0.47
N VAL A 200 -25.12 -16.85 0.00
CA VAL A 200 -24.81 -18.10 -0.72
C VAL A 200 -25.52 -18.18 -2.07
N GLU A 201 -26.71 -17.63 -2.18
CA GLU A 201 -27.50 -17.60 -3.42
C GLU A 201 -26.78 -16.81 -4.53
N ASP A 202 -26.15 -15.68 -4.16
CA ASP A 202 -25.36 -14.87 -5.09
C ASP A 202 -24.05 -15.58 -5.46
N VAL A 203 -23.45 -16.34 -4.52
CA VAL A 203 -22.27 -17.17 -4.76
C VAL A 203 -22.58 -18.29 -5.76
N GLU A 204 -23.70 -19.00 -5.58
CA GLU A 204 -24.15 -20.06 -6.49
C GLU A 204 -24.43 -19.51 -7.90
N ALA A 205 -25.09 -18.36 -7.97
CA ALA A 205 -25.38 -17.70 -9.25
C ALA A 205 -24.08 -17.28 -9.97
N LEU A 206 -23.10 -16.75 -9.24
CA LEU A 206 -21.79 -16.39 -9.79
C LEU A 206 -21.05 -17.63 -10.27
N PHE A 207 -21.01 -18.68 -9.47
CA PHE A 207 -20.33 -19.94 -9.80
C PHE A 207 -20.91 -20.56 -11.07
N LEU A 208 -22.25 -20.67 -11.14
CA LEU A 208 -22.94 -21.17 -12.32
C LEU A 208 -22.65 -20.32 -13.57
N SER A 209 -22.60 -19.00 -13.43
CA SER A 209 -22.31 -18.10 -14.56
C SER A 209 -20.90 -18.23 -15.10
N ASP A 210 -19.89 -18.51 -14.24
CA ASP A 210 -18.48 -18.58 -14.61
C ASP A 210 -18.02 -19.98 -15.03
N ILE A 211 -18.49 -21.01 -14.34
CA ILE A 211 -18.13 -22.42 -14.57
C ILE A 211 -19.08 -23.10 -15.55
N GLY A 212 -20.35 -22.63 -15.62
CA GLY A 212 -21.39 -23.22 -16.48
C GLY A 212 -22.04 -24.47 -15.90
N GLN A 213 -21.70 -24.87 -14.67
CA GLN A 213 -22.22 -26.02 -13.95
C GLN A 213 -22.57 -25.60 -12.51
N PRO A 214 -23.64 -26.17 -11.91
CA PRO A 214 -23.97 -25.88 -10.52
C PRO A 214 -22.93 -26.48 -9.56
N LEU A 215 -22.86 -25.93 -8.34
CA LEU A 215 -21.93 -26.40 -7.29
C LEU A 215 -22.09 -27.91 -7.02
N SER A 216 -23.32 -28.43 -7.05
CA SER A 216 -23.66 -29.85 -6.82
C SER A 216 -23.04 -30.82 -7.81
N ASP A 217 -22.66 -30.37 -9.02
CA ASP A 217 -22.05 -31.23 -10.05
C ASP A 217 -20.56 -31.38 -9.84
N ILE A 218 -19.92 -30.36 -9.24
CA ILE A 218 -18.48 -30.30 -9.04
C ILE A 218 -18.08 -30.74 -7.63
N PHE A 219 -18.90 -30.44 -6.62
CA PHE A 219 -18.61 -30.76 -5.23
C PHE A 219 -19.60 -31.79 -4.67
N ASP A 220 -19.10 -32.77 -3.91
CA ASP A 220 -19.90 -33.69 -3.12
C ASP A 220 -20.49 -33.03 -1.86
N SER A 221 -19.73 -32.06 -1.29
CA SER A 221 -20.17 -31.16 -0.23
C SER A 221 -19.56 -29.78 -0.44
N PHE A 222 -20.32 -28.75 -0.12
CA PHE A 222 -19.90 -27.35 -0.17
C PHE A 222 -20.43 -26.64 1.08
N GLU A 223 -19.54 -25.99 1.84
CA GLU A 223 -19.90 -25.26 3.05
C GLU A 223 -20.48 -23.90 2.70
N PRO A 224 -21.75 -23.60 3.06
CA PRO A 224 -22.39 -22.32 2.74
C PRO A 224 -21.73 -21.13 3.44
N GLU A 225 -21.22 -21.33 4.66
CA GLU A 225 -20.53 -20.30 5.42
C GLU A 225 -19.07 -20.18 4.95
N PRO A 226 -18.60 -18.98 4.58
CA PRO A 226 -17.22 -18.78 4.18
C PRO A 226 -16.27 -18.89 5.37
N ILE A 227 -15.12 -19.54 5.17
CA ILE A 227 -14.03 -19.61 6.17
C ILE A 227 -13.22 -18.31 6.24
N GLY A 228 -13.36 -17.44 5.26
CA GLY A 228 -12.70 -16.13 5.21
C GLY A 228 -13.37 -15.21 4.21
N VAL A 229 -13.47 -13.92 4.57
CA VAL A 229 -14.04 -12.88 3.73
C VAL A 229 -13.03 -11.76 3.61
N ALA A 230 -12.59 -11.49 2.38
CA ALA A 230 -11.67 -10.39 2.04
C ALA A 230 -12.40 -9.27 1.27
N SER A 231 -11.70 -8.19 0.95
CA SER A 231 -12.29 -7.05 0.23
C SER A 231 -12.80 -7.36 -1.17
N LEU A 232 -12.19 -8.33 -1.84
CA LEU A 232 -12.49 -8.66 -3.25
C LEU A 232 -13.18 -10.02 -3.41
N ALA A 233 -13.06 -10.91 -2.41
CA ALA A 233 -13.48 -12.29 -2.51
C ALA A 233 -13.78 -12.90 -1.15
N GLN A 234 -14.49 -14.02 -1.17
CA GLN A 234 -14.67 -14.90 -0.01
C GLN A 234 -14.25 -16.33 -0.36
N VAL A 235 -13.90 -17.10 0.65
CA VAL A 235 -13.36 -18.45 0.51
C VAL A 235 -14.28 -19.43 1.23
N HIS A 236 -14.71 -20.47 0.52
CA HIS A 236 -15.48 -21.58 1.04
C HIS A 236 -14.68 -22.87 1.01
N VAL A 237 -15.12 -23.85 1.79
CA VAL A 237 -14.58 -25.20 1.75
C VAL A 237 -15.54 -26.09 0.97
N GLY A 238 -14.99 -26.92 0.09
CA GLY A 238 -15.76 -27.93 -0.64
C GLY A 238 -15.00 -29.25 -0.77
N HIS A 239 -15.72 -30.33 -1.01
CA HIS A 239 -15.12 -31.62 -1.35
C HIS A 239 -15.25 -31.85 -2.85
N HIS A 240 -14.13 -31.76 -3.57
CA HIS A 240 -14.12 -31.81 -5.02
C HIS A 240 -14.33 -33.24 -5.53
N ARG A 241 -15.44 -33.47 -6.23
CA ARG A 241 -15.91 -34.80 -6.64
C ARG A 241 -14.88 -35.55 -7.49
N GLN A 242 -14.27 -34.89 -8.45
CA GLN A 242 -13.37 -35.56 -9.39
C GLN A 242 -12.03 -35.95 -8.76
N SER A 243 -11.46 -35.12 -7.87
CA SER A 243 -10.18 -35.41 -7.24
C SER A 243 -10.30 -36.11 -5.90
N GLY A 244 -11.47 -36.13 -5.28
CA GLY A 244 -11.70 -36.65 -3.91
C GLY A 244 -10.97 -35.85 -2.83
N LYS A 245 -10.49 -34.62 -3.14
CA LYS A 245 -9.74 -33.77 -2.21
C LYS A 245 -10.65 -32.70 -1.60
N THR A 246 -10.38 -32.32 -0.36
CA THR A 246 -10.93 -31.08 0.21
C THR A 246 -10.25 -29.89 -0.43
N VAL A 247 -11.03 -28.92 -0.87
CA VAL A 247 -10.57 -27.75 -1.63
C VAL A 247 -11.05 -26.45 -1.01
N ALA A 248 -10.26 -25.39 -1.19
CA ALA A 248 -10.67 -24.02 -0.93
C ALA A 248 -11.18 -23.41 -2.24
N VAL A 249 -12.38 -22.84 -2.18
CA VAL A 249 -13.04 -22.21 -3.31
C VAL A 249 -13.12 -20.73 -3.06
N LYS A 250 -12.24 -19.96 -3.72
CA LYS A 250 -12.20 -18.50 -3.64
C LYS A 250 -13.13 -17.94 -4.72
N LEU A 251 -14.10 -17.13 -4.31
CA LEU A 251 -15.13 -16.56 -5.17
C LEU A 251 -15.14 -15.05 -5.02
N GLN A 252 -15.12 -14.36 -6.14
CA GLN A 252 -15.17 -12.90 -6.16
C GLN A 252 -16.55 -12.39 -5.74
N HIS A 253 -16.63 -11.25 -5.06
CA HIS A 253 -17.92 -10.62 -4.77
C HIS A 253 -18.60 -10.16 -6.06
N PRO A 254 -19.86 -10.55 -6.32
CA PRO A 254 -20.54 -10.34 -7.61
C PRO A 254 -20.57 -8.88 -8.06
N HIS A 255 -20.83 -7.96 -7.13
CA HIS A 255 -20.96 -6.53 -7.42
C HIS A 255 -19.65 -5.80 -7.66
N LEU A 256 -18.51 -6.48 -7.42
CA LEU A 256 -17.21 -5.86 -7.54
C LEU A 256 -16.90 -5.43 -8.98
N ALA A 257 -17.08 -6.31 -9.95
CA ALA A 257 -16.83 -6.04 -11.35
C ALA A 257 -17.74 -4.94 -11.92
N GLU A 258 -18.95 -4.82 -11.37
CA GLU A 258 -19.99 -3.90 -11.80
C GLU A 258 -19.68 -2.44 -11.45
N PHE A 259 -19.14 -2.21 -10.24
CA PHE A 259 -18.88 -0.87 -9.73
C PHE A 259 -17.40 -0.47 -9.75
N CYS A 260 -16.49 -1.37 -10.06
CA CYS A 260 -15.04 -1.16 -9.97
C CYS A 260 -14.58 0.10 -10.74
N GLU A 261 -15.04 0.29 -11.96
CA GLU A 261 -14.63 1.42 -12.81
C GLU A 261 -15.11 2.76 -12.24
N ILE A 262 -16.38 2.83 -11.83
CA ILE A 262 -16.99 4.03 -11.23
C ILE A 262 -16.34 4.35 -9.89
N ASP A 263 -16.09 3.34 -9.07
CA ASP A 263 -15.42 3.49 -7.78
C ASP A 263 -14.00 4.00 -7.95
N MET A 264 -13.26 3.48 -8.93
CA MET A 264 -11.90 3.95 -9.25
C MET A 264 -11.89 5.39 -9.76
N GLU A 265 -12.82 5.75 -10.63
CA GLU A 265 -12.97 7.13 -11.09
C GLU A 265 -13.26 8.07 -9.90
N MET A 266 -14.15 7.67 -8.99
CA MET A 266 -14.44 8.44 -7.79
C MET A 266 -13.24 8.59 -6.86
N VAL A 267 -12.41 7.55 -6.71
CA VAL A 267 -11.14 7.63 -5.96
C VAL A 267 -10.22 8.68 -6.58
N GLU A 268 -10.01 8.65 -7.90
CA GLU A 268 -9.15 9.61 -8.60
C GLU A 268 -9.68 11.05 -8.50
N VAL A 269 -10.98 11.26 -8.68
CA VAL A 269 -11.63 12.56 -8.51
C VAL A 269 -11.44 13.07 -7.08
N THR A 270 -11.63 12.22 -6.09
CA THR A 270 -11.47 12.57 -4.67
C THR A 270 -10.02 12.96 -4.35
N LEU A 271 -9.05 12.18 -4.82
CA LEU A 271 -7.63 12.50 -4.66
C LEU A 271 -7.26 13.80 -5.38
N GLY A 272 -7.84 14.06 -6.54
CA GLY A 272 -7.71 15.33 -7.27
C GLY A 272 -8.26 16.53 -6.47
N TRP A 273 -9.39 16.37 -5.78
CA TRP A 273 -9.93 17.41 -4.88
C TRP A 273 -9.01 17.63 -3.68
N ILE A 274 -8.50 16.58 -3.05
CA ILE A 274 -7.55 16.66 -1.93
C ILE A 274 -6.30 17.42 -2.36
N LYS A 275 -5.72 17.10 -3.52
CA LYS A 275 -4.57 17.82 -4.09
C LYS A 275 -4.87 19.29 -4.34
N ARG A 276 -6.07 19.64 -4.83
CA ARG A 276 -6.48 21.03 -5.07
C ARG A 276 -6.66 21.81 -3.77
N TRP A 277 -7.18 21.17 -2.72
CA TRP A 277 -7.41 21.81 -1.42
C TRP A 277 -6.14 21.86 -0.56
N PHE A 278 -5.25 20.90 -0.73
CA PHE A 278 -3.99 20.73 -0.01
C PHE A 278 -2.85 20.40 -1.00
N PRO A 279 -2.31 21.41 -1.72
CA PRO A 279 -1.34 21.18 -2.79
C PRO A 279 -0.07 20.44 -2.38
N ASP A 280 0.34 20.61 -1.11
CA ASP A 280 1.51 19.92 -0.52
C ASP A 280 1.27 18.45 -0.20
N PHE A 281 -0.01 18.03 -0.22
CA PHE A 281 -0.43 16.67 0.10
C PHE A 281 -0.80 15.93 -1.18
N GLU A 282 0.18 15.29 -1.82
CA GLU A 282 0.00 14.64 -3.11
C GLU A 282 -0.09 13.11 -2.97
N PHE A 283 -1.32 12.58 -3.11
CA PHE A 283 -1.62 11.14 -3.10
C PHE A 283 -2.22 10.63 -4.42
N THR A 284 -2.18 11.41 -5.50
CA THR A 284 -2.73 11.00 -6.79
C THR A 284 -2.11 9.71 -7.31
N TRP A 285 -0.84 9.47 -6.99
CA TRP A 285 -0.13 8.24 -7.31
C TRP A 285 -0.81 6.97 -6.75
N LEU A 286 -1.53 7.08 -5.61
CA LEU A 286 -2.25 5.95 -5.01
C LEU A 286 -3.43 5.52 -5.89
N GLY A 287 -4.16 6.47 -6.47
CA GLY A 287 -5.22 6.17 -7.43
C GLY A 287 -4.68 5.51 -8.70
N GLU A 288 -3.56 6.01 -9.22
CA GLU A 288 -2.90 5.41 -10.39
C GLU A 288 -2.41 3.98 -10.11
N GLU A 289 -1.83 3.74 -8.93
CA GLU A 289 -1.38 2.42 -8.48
C GLU A 289 -2.54 1.43 -8.38
N MET A 290 -3.65 1.87 -7.77
CA MET A 290 -4.83 1.03 -7.67
C MET A 290 -5.42 0.71 -9.05
N ARG A 291 -5.48 1.69 -9.96
CA ARG A 291 -5.99 1.50 -11.33
C ARG A 291 -5.16 0.49 -12.12
N GLU A 292 -3.85 0.47 -11.92
CA GLU A 292 -2.96 -0.48 -12.61
C GLU A 292 -3.06 -1.90 -12.04
N ASN A 293 -3.16 -2.04 -10.70
CA ASN A 293 -3.02 -3.33 -10.04
C ASN A 293 -4.35 -4.01 -9.73
N LEU A 294 -5.42 -3.26 -9.46
CA LEU A 294 -6.72 -3.82 -9.12
C LEU A 294 -7.30 -4.78 -10.18
N PRO A 295 -7.22 -4.49 -11.50
CA PRO A 295 -7.67 -5.44 -12.52
C PRO A 295 -6.90 -6.77 -12.50
N LYS A 296 -5.62 -6.76 -12.09
CA LYS A 296 -4.78 -7.97 -11.95
C LYS A 296 -5.20 -8.79 -10.74
N GLU A 297 -5.51 -8.12 -9.61
CA GLU A 297 -6.01 -8.77 -8.39
C GLU A 297 -7.44 -9.32 -8.57
N MET A 298 -8.22 -8.74 -9.48
CA MET A 298 -9.56 -9.21 -9.84
C MET A 298 -9.58 -10.33 -10.89
N ASP A 299 -8.43 -10.80 -11.35
CA ASP A 299 -8.32 -11.89 -12.31
C ASP A 299 -7.67 -13.12 -11.67
N PHE A 300 -8.51 -14.08 -11.24
CA PHE A 300 -8.00 -15.29 -10.60
C PHE A 300 -7.25 -16.23 -11.55
N VAL A 301 -7.40 -16.09 -12.87
CA VAL A 301 -6.52 -16.78 -13.82
C VAL A 301 -5.10 -16.23 -13.72
N HIS A 302 -4.96 -14.91 -13.50
CA HIS A 302 -3.66 -14.30 -13.22
C HIS A 302 -3.07 -14.78 -11.90
N GLU A 303 -3.89 -14.85 -10.84
CA GLU A 303 -3.49 -15.38 -9.53
C GLU A 303 -3.01 -16.83 -9.62
N ALA A 304 -3.75 -17.70 -10.33
CA ALA A 304 -3.38 -19.09 -10.57
C ALA A 304 -2.01 -19.23 -11.27
N ARG A 305 -1.77 -18.45 -12.33
CA ARG A 305 -0.48 -18.43 -13.03
C ARG A 305 0.68 -17.98 -12.14
N ASN A 306 0.42 -17.01 -11.27
CA ASN A 306 1.41 -16.54 -10.30
C ASN A 306 1.73 -17.64 -9.28
N ALA A 307 0.73 -18.37 -8.78
CA ALA A 307 0.90 -19.50 -7.87
C ALA A 307 1.76 -20.60 -8.51
N GLU A 308 1.44 -21.01 -9.73
CA GLU A 308 2.20 -22.00 -10.49
C GLU A 308 3.65 -21.55 -10.74
N ARG A 309 3.86 -20.28 -11.10
CA ARG A 309 5.20 -19.71 -11.29
C ARG A 309 5.99 -19.73 -10.00
N ALA A 310 5.37 -19.30 -8.90
CA ALA A 310 6.01 -19.30 -7.58
C ALA A 310 6.39 -20.73 -7.14
N ALA A 311 5.51 -21.70 -7.32
CA ALA A 311 5.79 -23.11 -7.02
C ALA A 311 6.99 -23.63 -7.84
N LYS A 312 7.03 -23.31 -9.15
CA LYS A 312 8.13 -23.70 -10.05
C LYS A 312 9.45 -23.02 -9.69
N ASP A 313 9.42 -21.73 -9.31
CA ASP A 313 10.61 -20.98 -8.93
C ASP A 313 11.28 -21.55 -7.68
N PHE A 314 10.50 -22.17 -6.79
CA PHE A 314 10.99 -22.82 -5.57
C PHE A 314 11.14 -24.35 -5.66
N GLU A 315 10.77 -24.96 -6.79
CA GLU A 315 10.79 -26.43 -6.95
C GLU A 315 12.13 -27.07 -6.62
N LYS A 316 13.24 -26.45 -7.03
CA LYS A 316 14.61 -26.94 -6.88
C LYS A 316 15.25 -26.54 -5.55
N PHE A 317 14.57 -25.74 -4.73
CA PHE A 317 15.12 -25.27 -3.47
C PHE A 317 14.59 -26.12 -2.31
N ARG A 318 15.47 -26.38 -1.35
CA ARG A 318 15.07 -26.94 -0.07
C ARG A 318 14.59 -25.81 0.83
N THR A 319 13.28 -25.63 0.91
CA THR A 319 12.62 -24.54 1.64
C THR A 319 11.41 -25.06 2.39
N SER A 320 10.97 -24.30 3.40
CA SER A 320 9.70 -24.56 4.08
C SER A 320 8.49 -23.97 3.34
N LEU A 321 8.70 -23.20 2.26
CA LEU A 321 7.61 -22.63 1.47
C LEU A 321 6.80 -23.72 0.78
N TYR A 322 5.50 -23.69 0.98
CA TYR A 322 4.51 -24.51 0.28
C TYR A 322 3.49 -23.60 -0.41
N ILE A 323 3.12 -23.93 -1.62
CA ILE A 323 2.12 -23.24 -2.40
C ILE A 323 1.01 -24.23 -2.73
N PRO A 324 -0.24 -23.96 -2.34
CA PRO A 324 -1.36 -24.85 -2.62
C PRO A 324 -1.53 -25.12 -4.12
N GLU A 325 -1.83 -26.36 -4.47
CA GLU A 325 -2.09 -26.76 -5.85
C GLU A 325 -3.35 -26.09 -6.38
N VAL A 326 -3.26 -25.44 -7.54
CA VAL A 326 -4.43 -24.89 -8.23
C VAL A 326 -5.08 -25.99 -9.04
N ILE A 327 -6.36 -26.23 -8.81
CA ILE A 327 -7.16 -27.26 -9.48
C ILE A 327 -7.87 -26.68 -10.69
N ALA A 328 -8.51 -25.51 -10.55
CA ALA A 328 -9.18 -24.81 -11.62
C ALA A 328 -9.22 -23.30 -11.34
N ALA A 329 -9.20 -22.49 -12.38
CA ALA A 329 -9.34 -21.04 -12.26
C ALA A 329 -10.14 -20.47 -13.43
N THR A 330 -11.09 -19.62 -13.13
CA THR A 330 -11.74 -18.68 -14.04
C THR A 330 -11.42 -17.26 -13.62
N LYS A 331 -11.99 -16.27 -14.27
CA LYS A 331 -11.75 -14.88 -13.89
C LYS A 331 -12.20 -14.57 -12.45
N ARG A 332 -13.32 -15.20 -11.99
CA ARG A 332 -13.97 -14.88 -10.71
C ARG A 332 -14.03 -16.05 -9.72
N VAL A 333 -13.59 -17.25 -10.13
CA VAL A 333 -13.57 -18.45 -9.29
C VAL A 333 -12.17 -19.07 -9.34
N LEU A 334 -11.60 -19.36 -8.16
CA LEU A 334 -10.34 -20.10 -8.01
C LEU A 334 -10.58 -21.29 -7.08
N ILE A 335 -10.31 -22.49 -7.57
CA ILE A 335 -10.36 -23.74 -6.81
C ILE A 335 -8.94 -24.22 -6.58
N MET A 336 -8.56 -24.34 -5.33
CA MET A 336 -7.21 -24.76 -4.95
C MET A 336 -7.24 -25.74 -3.77
N GLU A 337 -6.14 -26.40 -3.50
CA GLU A 337 -5.96 -27.28 -2.36
C GLU A 337 -6.31 -26.56 -1.04
N PHE A 338 -7.15 -27.18 -0.21
CA PHE A 338 -7.42 -26.67 1.14
C PHE A 338 -6.30 -27.08 2.08
N ILE A 339 -5.73 -26.09 2.78
CA ILE A 339 -4.65 -26.32 3.74
C ILE A 339 -5.15 -26.02 5.14
N GLN A 340 -5.06 -27.00 6.00
CA GLN A 340 -5.31 -26.80 7.43
C GLN A 340 -4.03 -26.32 8.11
N GLY A 341 -4.12 -25.17 8.81
CA GLY A 341 -2.98 -24.56 9.50
C GLY A 341 -3.41 -23.37 10.33
N GLY A 342 -2.51 -22.90 11.20
CA GLY A 342 -2.67 -21.65 11.96
C GLY A 342 -2.07 -20.46 11.22
N ARG A 343 -2.50 -19.25 11.57
CA ARG A 343 -1.88 -18.02 11.03
C ARG A 343 -0.42 -17.92 11.51
N VAL A 344 0.42 -17.30 10.70
CA VAL A 344 1.85 -17.13 11.02
C VAL A 344 2.09 -16.33 12.31
N ASP A 345 1.18 -15.44 12.68
CA ASP A 345 1.21 -14.60 13.89
C ASP A 345 0.43 -15.20 15.08
N ASP A 346 -0.13 -16.39 14.94
CA ASP A 346 -0.78 -17.13 16.01
C ASP A 346 0.27 -17.87 16.85
N LEU A 347 0.70 -17.20 17.93
CA LEU A 347 1.76 -17.73 18.80
C LEU A 347 1.31 -18.95 19.61
N GLU A 348 0.01 -19.07 19.91
CA GLU A 348 -0.55 -20.20 20.63
C GLU A 348 -0.51 -21.45 19.76
N TYR A 349 -0.96 -21.34 18.52
CA TYR A 349 -0.85 -22.42 17.52
C TYR A 349 0.59 -22.89 17.33
N LEU A 350 1.55 -21.96 17.23
CA LEU A 350 2.97 -22.32 17.10
C LEU A 350 3.48 -23.09 18.33
N ALA A 351 3.03 -22.67 19.52
CA ALA A 351 3.39 -23.32 20.78
C ALA A 351 2.87 -24.75 20.86
N ASP A 352 1.60 -24.96 20.53
CA ASP A 352 0.93 -26.26 20.61
C ASP A 352 1.55 -27.30 19.66
N HIS A 353 2.06 -26.83 18.51
CA HIS A 353 2.70 -27.69 17.51
C HIS A 353 4.24 -27.73 17.63
N ASN A 354 4.82 -27.18 18.71
CA ASN A 354 6.28 -27.12 18.95
C ASN A 354 7.06 -26.48 17.78
N ILE A 355 6.51 -25.44 17.15
CA ILE A 355 7.12 -24.73 16.04
C ILE A 355 7.91 -23.53 16.59
N ASP A 356 9.22 -23.50 16.32
CA ASP A 356 10.10 -22.41 16.76
C ASP A 356 9.86 -21.14 15.92
N ARG A 357 9.19 -20.16 16.53
CA ARG A 357 8.82 -18.88 15.90
C ARG A 357 10.03 -18.11 15.35
N ASN A 358 11.21 -18.25 15.97
CA ASN A 358 12.43 -17.61 15.46
C ASN A 358 12.89 -18.25 14.14
N LYS A 359 12.74 -19.57 13.98
CA LYS A 359 13.02 -20.24 12.72
C LYS A 359 12.02 -19.83 11.63
N VAL A 360 10.76 -19.63 11.98
CA VAL A 360 9.72 -19.13 11.06
C VAL A 360 10.12 -17.75 10.53
N SER A 361 10.48 -16.80 11.40
CA SER A 361 10.91 -15.44 10.99
C SER A 361 12.12 -15.47 10.04
N LEU A 362 13.13 -16.29 10.38
CA LEU A 362 14.33 -16.40 9.54
C LEU A 362 14.05 -17.03 8.18
N GLU A 363 13.15 -18.00 8.13
CA GLU A 363 12.77 -18.65 6.88
C GLU A 363 11.93 -17.73 5.99
N LEU A 364 11.00 -16.98 6.55
CA LEU A 364 10.29 -15.91 5.82
C LEU A 364 11.28 -14.92 5.19
N SER A 365 12.29 -14.49 5.95
CA SER A 365 13.34 -13.60 5.44
C SER A 365 14.12 -14.22 4.29
N ARG A 366 14.39 -15.54 4.32
CA ARG A 366 15.06 -16.27 3.23
C ARG A 366 14.17 -16.38 2.01
N ILE A 367 12.90 -16.74 2.17
CA ILE A 367 11.92 -16.89 1.08
C ILE A 367 11.80 -15.58 0.31
N PHE A 368 11.53 -14.47 1.00
CA PHE A 368 11.35 -13.18 0.34
C PHE A 368 12.66 -12.61 -0.20
N SER A 369 13.80 -12.84 0.45
CA SER A 369 15.12 -12.48 -0.11
C SER A 369 15.42 -13.27 -1.40
N GLN A 370 15.06 -14.55 -1.46
CA GLN A 370 15.17 -15.36 -2.68
C GLN A 370 14.34 -14.76 -3.82
N MET A 371 13.08 -14.40 -3.57
CA MET A 371 12.20 -13.80 -4.56
C MET A 371 12.75 -12.48 -5.09
N VAL A 372 13.13 -11.56 -4.21
CA VAL A 372 13.58 -10.20 -4.57
C VAL A 372 14.94 -10.25 -5.28
N TYR A 373 15.95 -10.85 -4.64
CA TYR A 373 17.34 -10.69 -5.08
C TYR A 373 17.77 -11.72 -6.12
N LEU A 374 17.23 -12.93 -6.10
CA LEU A 374 17.67 -13.99 -7.01
C LEU A 374 16.68 -14.27 -8.13
N ASN A 375 15.39 -14.37 -7.82
CA ASN A 375 14.37 -14.61 -8.84
C ASN A 375 14.05 -13.31 -9.61
N GLY A 376 14.09 -12.14 -8.94
CA GLY A 376 13.72 -10.85 -9.52
C GLY A 376 12.22 -10.75 -9.80
N TRP A 377 11.43 -11.56 -9.12
CA TRP A 377 9.98 -11.57 -9.17
C TRP A 377 9.48 -11.92 -7.77
N PHE A 378 8.68 -11.06 -7.15
CA PHE A 378 8.38 -11.15 -5.74
C PHE A 378 6.93 -10.83 -5.43
N HIS A 379 6.42 -11.47 -4.40
CA HIS A 379 5.12 -11.20 -3.80
C HIS A 379 5.12 -9.84 -3.10
N ALA A 380 4.16 -8.98 -3.40
CA ALA A 380 4.16 -7.61 -2.90
C ALA A 380 3.27 -7.37 -1.66
N ASP A 381 2.51 -8.38 -1.24
CA ASP A 381 1.58 -8.25 -0.12
C ASP A 381 1.56 -9.46 0.85
N PRO A 382 2.72 -9.85 1.43
CA PRO A 382 2.80 -10.99 2.35
C PRO A 382 2.35 -10.62 3.76
N HIS A 383 1.11 -10.14 3.91
CA HIS A 383 0.58 -9.86 5.23
C HIS A 383 0.25 -11.17 5.99
N PRO A 384 0.17 -11.16 7.33
CA PRO A 384 -0.04 -12.37 8.13
C PRO A 384 -1.27 -13.19 7.75
N GLY A 385 -2.32 -12.54 7.21
CA GLY A 385 -3.52 -13.23 6.74
C GLY A 385 -3.31 -14.12 5.50
N ASN A 386 -2.24 -13.87 4.71
CA ASN A 386 -1.88 -14.66 3.53
C ASN A 386 -0.85 -15.76 3.82
N LEU A 387 -0.42 -15.90 5.09
CA LEU A 387 0.61 -16.83 5.51
C LEU A 387 0.08 -17.77 6.58
N LEU A 388 -0.03 -19.06 6.24
CA LEU A 388 -0.33 -20.09 7.23
C LEU A 388 0.94 -20.88 7.58
N ILE A 389 0.93 -21.43 8.78
CA ILE A 389 1.92 -22.40 9.24
C ILE A 389 1.20 -23.71 9.49
N ARG A 390 1.79 -24.80 9.00
CA ARG A 390 1.33 -26.17 9.34
C ARG A 390 2.49 -27.02 9.80
N PRO A 391 2.24 -28.04 10.65
CA PRO A 391 3.21 -29.11 10.92
C PRO A 391 3.64 -29.77 9.61
N ARG A 392 4.91 -30.12 9.51
CA ARG A 392 5.47 -30.72 8.29
C ARG A 392 4.78 -32.05 7.97
N PRO A 393 4.17 -32.21 6.78
CA PRO A 393 3.68 -33.52 6.31
C PRO A 393 4.83 -34.51 6.09
N GLU A 394 4.51 -35.82 5.99
CA GLU A 394 5.51 -36.87 5.74
C GLU A 394 6.29 -36.63 4.43
N VAL A 395 5.56 -36.20 3.39
CA VAL A 395 6.16 -35.84 2.09
C VAL A 395 6.34 -34.33 2.02
N SER A 396 7.49 -33.84 2.44
CA SER A 396 7.79 -32.40 2.44
C SER A 396 9.26 -32.12 2.14
N LYS A 397 9.52 -31.02 1.43
CA LYS A 397 10.85 -30.47 1.15
C LYS A 397 11.41 -29.62 2.32
N SER A 398 10.58 -29.33 3.33
CA SER A 398 10.95 -28.47 4.44
C SER A 398 12.12 -29.05 5.24
N PRO A 399 13.15 -28.23 5.54
CA PRO A 399 14.23 -28.63 6.43
C PRO A 399 13.81 -28.57 7.92
N TYR A 400 12.61 -28.10 8.22
CA TYR A 400 12.08 -27.89 9.56
C TYR A 400 10.91 -28.85 9.87
N ASN A 401 10.38 -28.77 11.09
CA ASN A 401 9.16 -29.46 11.49
C ASN A 401 7.86 -28.75 11.08
N PHE A 402 7.95 -27.73 10.22
CA PHE A 402 6.83 -26.94 9.73
C PHE A 402 6.97 -26.62 8.26
N GLU A 403 5.86 -26.22 7.64
CA GLU A 403 5.78 -25.55 6.35
C GLU A 403 5.12 -24.20 6.49
N ILE A 404 5.58 -23.24 5.67
CA ILE A 404 4.98 -21.90 5.50
C ILE A 404 4.16 -21.95 4.22
N VAL A 405 2.85 -21.78 4.34
CA VAL A 405 1.93 -21.84 3.21
C VAL A 405 1.60 -20.41 2.78
N LEU A 406 1.83 -20.10 1.52
CA LEU A 406 1.45 -18.81 0.92
C LEU A 406 0.15 -18.99 0.16
N LEU A 407 -0.93 -18.30 0.58
CA LEU A 407 -2.29 -18.52 0.11
C LEU A 407 -2.70 -17.63 -1.05
N ASP A 408 -2.35 -16.35 -1.01
CA ASP A 408 -2.77 -15.35 -2.00
C ASP A 408 -1.63 -15.10 -3.00
N HIS A 409 -1.95 -15.10 -4.28
CA HIS A 409 -0.98 -14.85 -5.36
C HIS A 409 -1.45 -13.73 -6.31
N GLY A 410 -2.33 -12.85 -5.85
CA GLY A 410 -2.92 -11.80 -6.68
C GLY A 410 -1.90 -10.75 -7.13
N LEU A 411 -0.94 -10.39 -6.27
CA LEU A 411 -0.05 -9.24 -6.51
C LEU A 411 1.44 -9.62 -6.48
N TYR A 412 2.05 -9.61 -7.67
CA TYR A 412 3.48 -9.81 -7.86
C TYR A 412 4.09 -8.73 -8.75
N PHE A 413 5.37 -8.41 -8.52
CA PHE A 413 6.13 -7.46 -9.31
C PHE A 413 7.43 -8.05 -9.83
N ASP A 414 7.80 -7.66 -11.06
CA ASP A 414 9.11 -7.95 -11.63
C ASP A 414 10.11 -6.84 -11.31
N LEU A 415 11.34 -7.23 -10.98
CA LEU A 415 12.50 -6.36 -10.89
C LEU A 415 13.42 -6.68 -12.07
N ASP A 416 13.59 -5.74 -12.97
CA ASP A 416 14.57 -5.84 -14.05
C ASP A 416 15.99 -5.99 -13.49
N THR A 417 16.84 -6.67 -14.23
CA THR A 417 18.18 -7.03 -13.75
C THR A 417 19.01 -5.82 -13.33
N PRO A 418 19.06 -4.68 -14.08
CA PRO A 418 19.81 -3.50 -13.64
C PRO A 418 19.34 -2.95 -12.30
N LEU A 419 18.03 -2.78 -12.12
CA LEU A 419 17.46 -2.29 -10.87
C LEU A 419 17.76 -3.24 -9.70
N ARG A 420 17.53 -4.53 -9.89
CA ARG A 420 17.78 -5.58 -8.89
C ARG A 420 19.24 -5.60 -8.42
N ILE A 421 20.18 -5.52 -9.36
CA ILE A 421 21.62 -5.53 -9.05
C ILE A 421 22.06 -4.24 -8.37
N ASN A 422 21.58 -3.08 -8.84
CA ASN A 422 21.87 -1.80 -8.19
C ASN A 422 21.28 -1.76 -6.77
N TYR A 423 20.08 -2.30 -6.58
CA TYR A 423 19.46 -2.42 -5.26
C TYR A 423 20.25 -3.36 -4.33
N SER A 424 20.77 -4.48 -4.87
CA SER A 424 21.64 -5.39 -4.13
C SER A 424 22.95 -4.70 -3.73
N LYS A 425 23.56 -3.91 -4.62
CA LYS A 425 24.78 -3.15 -4.34
C LYS A 425 24.55 -2.03 -3.32
N LEU A 426 23.39 -1.36 -3.37
CA LEU A 426 22.99 -0.39 -2.35
C LEU A 426 22.97 -1.02 -0.95
N TRP A 427 22.34 -2.19 -0.80
CA TRP A 427 22.29 -2.89 0.48
C TRP A 427 23.66 -3.34 0.95
N LEU A 428 24.52 -3.84 0.06
CA LEU A 428 25.88 -4.21 0.41
C LEU A 428 26.72 -2.99 0.87
N ALA A 429 26.53 -1.84 0.24
CA ALA A 429 27.18 -0.60 0.65
C ALA A 429 26.63 -0.09 2.01
N LEU A 430 25.33 -0.23 2.29
CA LEU A 430 24.73 0.15 3.58
C LEU A 430 25.20 -0.76 4.74
N ILE A 431 25.44 -2.02 4.44
CA ILE A 431 25.92 -3.02 5.41
C ILE A 431 27.42 -2.90 5.66
N ALA A 432 28.20 -2.48 4.66
CA ALA A 432 29.63 -2.28 4.80
C ALA A 432 29.97 -1.19 5.83
N PRO A 433 31.12 -1.30 6.52
CA PRO A 433 31.61 -0.24 7.40
C PRO A 433 31.69 1.11 6.66
N ALA A 434 31.43 2.20 7.38
CA ALA A 434 31.50 3.53 6.81
C ALA A 434 32.93 3.86 6.39
N SER A 435 33.09 4.27 5.13
CA SER A 435 34.32 4.83 4.57
C SER A 435 33.95 5.83 3.48
N PRO A 436 34.85 6.74 3.07
CA PRO A 436 34.58 7.65 1.98
C PRO A 436 34.11 6.96 0.70
N GLU A 437 34.68 5.78 0.39
CA GLU A 437 34.35 4.96 -0.77
C GLU A 437 32.96 4.34 -0.63
N THR A 438 32.65 3.72 0.52
CA THR A 438 31.32 3.12 0.76
C THR A 438 30.22 4.17 0.82
N ASN A 439 30.50 5.38 1.32
CA ASN A 439 29.56 6.50 1.32
C ASN A 439 29.27 7.01 -0.10
N ALA A 440 30.30 7.08 -0.95
CA ALA A 440 30.14 7.41 -2.37
C ALA A 440 29.28 6.34 -3.10
N ASP A 441 29.53 5.07 -2.83
CA ASP A 441 28.74 3.96 -3.38
C ASP A 441 27.28 4.00 -2.91
N ARG A 442 27.01 4.29 -1.64
CA ARG A 442 25.65 4.45 -1.11
C ARG A 442 24.88 5.50 -1.87
N ARG A 443 25.45 6.69 -2.07
CA ARG A 443 24.81 7.79 -2.82
C ARG A 443 24.58 7.41 -4.28
N LYS A 444 25.62 6.86 -4.94
CA LYS A 444 25.53 6.40 -6.32
C LYS A 444 24.40 5.39 -6.53
N TYR A 445 24.31 4.37 -5.69
CA TYR A 445 23.27 3.35 -5.84
C TYR A 445 21.89 3.84 -5.38
N ALA A 446 21.81 4.79 -4.45
CA ALA A 446 20.54 5.45 -4.11
C ALA A 446 19.98 6.26 -5.29
N GLU A 447 20.87 6.95 -6.04
CA GLU A 447 20.49 7.65 -7.27
C GLU A 447 20.00 6.66 -8.35
N LEU A 448 20.76 5.59 -8.60
CA LEU A 448 20.42 4.59 -9.61
C LEU A 448 19.14 3.79 -9.30
N VAL A 449 18.81 3.59 -8.03
CA VAL A 449 17.65 2.82 -7.57
C VAL A 449 16.41 3.69 -7.40
N GLY A 450 16.58 4.86 -6.82
CA GLY A 450 15.47 5.69 -6.35
C GLY A 450 15.37 7.07 -6.99
N ASN A 451 16.25 7.42 -7.93
CA ASN A 451 16.39 8.79 -8.46
C ASN A 451 16.60 9.82 -7.33
N ILE A 452 17.32 9.43 -6.27
CA ILE A 452 17.51 10.20 -5.06
C ILE A 452 18.84 10.97 -5.15
N GLY A 453 18.74 12.29 -5.21
CA GLY A 453 19.89 13.17 -5.12
C GLY A 453 20.48 13.27 -3.70
N PRO A 454 21.68 13.88 -3.56
CA PRO A 454 22.38 13.98 -2.28
C PRO A 454 21.56 14.63 -1.16
N GLU A 455 20.71 15.60 -1.50
CA GLU A 455 19.88 16.35 -0.54
C GLU A 455 18.81 15.48 0.14
N LEU A 456 18.26 14.49 -0.59
CA LEU A 456 17.21 13.60 -0.09
C LEU A 456 17.78 12.28 0.44
N TYR A 457 19.07 12.02 0.19
CA TYR A 457 19.69 10.75 0.56
C TYR A 457 19.56 10.43 2.06
N PRO A 458 19.78 11.37 3.01
CA PRO A 458 19.64 11.06 4.43
C PRO A 458 18.23 10.57 4.80
N VAL A 459 17.20 11.22 4.29
CA VAL A 459 15.79 10.83 4.53
C VAL A 459 15.47 9.49 3.88
N PHE A 460 16.00 9.25 2.69
CA PHE A 460 15.85 7.99 1.97
C PHE A 460 16.53 6.83 2.72
N GLU A 461 17.76 7.00 3.21
CA GLU A 461 18.48 6.01 4.00
C GLU A 461 17.74 5.67 5.29
N ALA A 462 17.24 6.70 6.00
CA ALA A 462 16.43 6.50 7.21
C ALA A 462 15.14 5.72 6.92
N ALA A 463 14.45 6.04 5.83
CA ALA A 463 13.25 5.32 5.40
C ALA A 463 13.55 3.86 5.03
N LEU A 464 14.66 3.61 4.33
CA LEU A 464 15.07 2.29 3.86
C LEU A 464 15.55 1.38 4.99
N THR A 465 16.36 1.91 5.91
CA THR A 465 16.97 1.13 7.00
C THR A 465 16.12 1.10 8.26
N GLY A 466 15.23 2.07 8.43
CA GLY A 466 14.49 2.32 9.67
C GLY A 466 15.39 2.83 10.80
N ARG A 467 16.56 3.39 10.49
CA ARG A 467 17.54 3.90 11.44
C ARG A 467 17.81 5.38 11.18
N ALA A 468 18.28 6.09 12.20
CA ALA A 468 18.75 7.47 12.05
C ALA A 468 19.94 7.56 11.08
N THR A 469 19.98 8.64 10.33
CA THR A 469 21.00 8.88 9.30
C THR A 469 22.35 9.26 9.89
N MET A 470 23.41 8.93 9.16
CA MET A 470 24.78 9.32 9.46
C MET A 470 25.03 10.78 9.07
N SER A 471 25.85 11.48 9.84
CA SER A 471 26.38 12.78 9.43
C SER A 471 27.43 12.61 8.33
N ASP A 472 27.43 13.52 7.36
CA ASP A 472 28.41 13.53 6.26
C ASP A 472 29.81 13.99 6.69
N ASP A 473 29.96 14.52 7.91
CA ASP A 473 31.22 15.04 8.44
C ASP A 473 31.83 14.02 9.41
N PRO A 474 32.96 13.37 9.02
CA PRO A 474 33.65 12.44 9.89
C PRO A 474 34.26 13.11 11.14
N ASN A 475 34.31 14.46 11.18
CA ASN A 475 34.85 15.25 12.30
C ASN A 475 33.75 16.00 13.08
N ALA A 476 32.48 15.85 12.72
CA ALA A 476 31.38 16.46 13.47
C ALA A 476 31.38 15.91 14.91
N THR A 477 31.68 16.80 15.87
CA THR A 477 31.42 16.48 17.27
C THR A 477 29.94 16.18 17.43
N PRO A 478 29.59 15.10 18.13
CA PRO A 478 28.18 14.76 18.38
C PRO A 478 27.52 15.96 19.07
N ASP A 479 26.68 16.66 18.35
CA ASP A 479 25.84 17.67 18.95
C ASP A 479 24.79 16.92 19.79
N PRO A 480 24.73 17.15 21.12
CA PRO A 480 23.78 16.45 22.00
C PRO A 480 22.31 16.66 21.61
N GLU A 481 22.01 17.72 20.84
CA GLU A 481 20.68 18.01 20.31
C GLU A 481 20.39 17.36 18.96
N SER A 482 21.40 16.81 18.27
CA SER A 482 21.20 16.11 17.00
C SER A 482 21.15 14.60 17.21
N ALA A 483 19.99 14.09 17.63
CA ALA A 483 19.71 12.66 17.85
C ALA A 483 19.88 11.76 16.59
N PHE A 484 20.45 12.31 15.49
CA PHE A 484 20.46 11.66 14.17
C PHE A 484 21.83 11.22 13.69
N HIS A 485 22.88 11.28 14.51
CA HIS A 485 24.23 10.98 14.07
C HIS A 485 24.75 9.67 14.65
N ARG A 486 24.61 8.56 13.92
CA ARG A 486 25.38 7.34 14.16
C ARG A 486 26.43 7.17 13.07
N ALA A 487 27.69 7.11 13.47
CA ALA A 487 28.83 6.81 12.61
C ALA A 487 28.94 5.30 12.26
N SER A 488 27.87 4.50 12.37
CA SER A 488 27.93 3.05 12.31
C SER A 488 27.14 2.45 11.14
N SER A 489 27.59 1.29 10.67
CA SER A 489 26.92 0.43 9.69
C SER A 489 25.51 0.01 10.16
N VAL A 490 24.63 -0.33 9.21
CA VAL A 490 23.33 -1.00 9.49
C VAL A 490 23.51 -2.28 10.33
N MET A 491 24.72 -2.82 10.34
CA MET A 491 25.12 -4.01 11.11
C MET A 491 25.52 -3.69 12.57
N ASP A 492 25.34 -2.46 13.04
CA ASP A 492 25.59 -2.15 14.44
C ASP A 492 24.68 -3.01 15.34
N LEU A 493 25.32 -3.73 16.25
CA LEU A 493 24.66 -4.69 17.16
C LEU A 493 23.85 -3.99 18.28
N MET A 494 24.00 -2.68 18.42
CA MET A 494 23.25 -1.92 19.42
C MET A 494 21.78 -1.83 19.00
N PRO A 495 20.84 -2.29 19.83
CA PRO A 495 19.42 -2.11 19.54
C PRO A 495 19.06 -0.62 19.54
N GLN A 496 18.16 -0.21 18.67
CA GLN A 496 17.55 1.11 18.77
C GLN A 496 16.76 1.20 20.08
N SER A 497 16.98 2.25 20.86
CA SER A 497 16.12 2.52 22.00
C SER A 497 14.74 2.99 21.54
N GLU A 498 13.70 2.76 22.33
CA GLU A 498 12.36 3.31 22.05
C GLU A 498 12.41 4.84 21.99
N GLU A 499 13.26 5.47 22.81
CA GLU A 499 13.53 6.91 22.80
C GLU A 499 14.09 7.40 21.46
N GLU A 500 14.99 6.63 20.80
CA GLU A 500 15.53 6.94 19.48
C GLU A 500 14.46 6.85 18.38
N MET A 501 13.59 5.84 18.45
CA MET A 501 12.45 5.71 17.54
C MET A 501 11.43 6.83 17.73
N GLU A 502 11.19 7.24 18.97
CA GLU A 502 10.29 8.34 19.30
C GLU A 502 10.88 9.69 18.87
N ALA A 503 12.19 9.89 19.07
CA ALA A 503 12.91 11.07 18.57
C ALA A 503 12.86 11.17 17.03
N ILE A 504 13.04 10.06 16.30
CA ILE A 504 12.88 10.04 14.84
C ILE A 504 11.45 10.41 14.44
N ARG A 505 10.46 9.84 15.13
CA ARG A 505 9.04 10.12 14.88
C ARG A 505 8.72 11.60 15.17
N ASN A 506 9.18 12.13 16.28
CA ASN A 506 8.98 13.53 16.66
C ASN A 506 9.69 14.47 15.68
N ALA A 507 10.89 14.16 15.24
CA ALA A 507 11.60 14.95 14.26
C ALA A 507 10.91 14.96 12.87
N VAL A 508 10.28 13.85 12.46
CA VAL A 508 9.46 13.81 11.24
C VAL A 508 8.25 14.75 11.37
N VAL A 509 7.69 14.87 12.57
CA VAL A 509 6.51 15.72 12.83
C VAL A 509 6.90 17.19 13.02
N THR A 510 8.02 17.48 13.68
CA THR A 510 8.40 18.85 14.11
C THR A 510 9.31 19.60 13.15
N ARG A 511 10.13 18.92 12.32
CA ARG A 511 11.02 19.61 11.37
C ARG A 511 10.25 20.08 10.14
N GLU A 512 10.25 21.40 9.93
CA GLU A 512 9.71 22.01 8.70
C GLU A 512 10.45 21.45 7.48
N GLY A 513 9.68 20.91 6.50
CA GLY A 513 10.23 20.39 5.24
C GLY A 513 10.51 18.89 5.20
N LEU A 514 10.61 18.17 6.32
CA LEU A 514 10.89 16.73 6.30
C LEU A 514 9.75 15.92 5.68
N LEU A 515 8.50 16.26 6.00
CA LEU A 515 7.32 15.67 5.34
C LEU A 515 7.34 15.91 3.83
N LEU A 516 7.69 17.13 3.41
CA LEU A 516 7.80 17.45 1.99
C LEU A 516 8.90 16.63 1.31
N SER A 517 10.02 16.41 2.00
CA SER A 517 11.11 15.54 1.53
C SER A 517 10.63 14.08 1.38
N VAL A 518 9.87 13.55 2.34
CA VAL A 518 9.28 12.21 2.25
C VAL A 518 8.32 12.10 1.06
N PHE A 519 7.43 13.08 0.87
CA PHE A 519 6.55 13.10 -0.32
C PHE A 519 7.33 13.20 -1.62
N THR A 520 8.40 13.99 -1.63
CA THR A 520 9.29 14.10 -2.80
C THR A 520 9.98 12.78 -3.11
N ILE A 521 10.42 12.04 -2.09
CA ILE A 521 11.01 10.70 -2.23
C ILE A 521 9.97 9.74 -2.81
N LEU A 522 8.76 9.67 -2.24
CA LEU A 522 7.69 8.79 -2.73
C LEU A 522 7.32 9.05 -4.19
N ARG A 523 7.46 10.30 -4.64
CA ARG A 523 7.22 10.68 -6.04
C ARG A 523 8.37 10.32 -6.98
N LYS A 524 9.63 10.42 -6.51
CA LYS A 524 10.84 10.17 -7.33
C LYS A 524 11.17 8.69 -7.44
N VAL A 525 10.94 7.94 -6.38
CA VAL A 525 11.29 6.51 -6.30
C VAL A 525 10.40 5.70 -7.24
N PRO A 526 10.97 4.83 -8.10
CA PRO A 526 10.18 3.94 -8.94
C PRO A 526 9.21 3.09 -8.12
N ARG A 527 7.99 2.91 -8.61
CA ARG A 527 6.92 2.17 -7.91
C ARG A 527 7.34 0.76 -7.49
N ARG A 528 8.07 0.05 -8.35
CA ARG A 528 8.61 -1.29 -8.04
C ARG A 528 9.51 -1.29 -6.82
N VAL A 529 10.30 -0.24 -6.63
CA VAL A 529 11.18 -0.08 -5.46
C VAL A 529 10.35 0.22 -4.20
N LEU A 530 9.28 1.01 -4.32
CA LEU A 530 8.35 1.26 -3.21
C LEU A 530 7.67 -0.03 -2.75
N MET A 531 7.31 -0.94 -3.68
CA MET A 531 6.75 -2.25 -3.34
C MET A 531 7.77 -3.15 -2.64
N VAL A 532 9.04 -3.11 -3.04
CA VAL A 532 10.11 -3.80 -2.30
C VAL A 532 10.29 -3.20 -0.90
N PHE A 533 10.13 -1.89 -0.73
CA PHE A 533 10.16 -1.26 0.60
C PHE A 533 8.99 -1.73 1.47
N LYS A 534 7.78 -1.79 0.90
CA LYS A 534 6.60 -2.36 1.58
C LYS A 534 6.86 -3.80 2.01
N LEU A 535 7.39 -4.64 1.12
CA LEU A 535 7.75 -6.02 1.43
C LEU A 535 8.78 -6.10 2.57
N ASN A 536 9.82 -5.28 2.50
CA ASN A 536 10.86 -5.24 3.54
C ASN A 536 10.30 -4.74 4.89
N ASP A 537 9.36 -3.81 4.89
CA ASP A 537 8.71 -3.33 6.11
C ASP A 537 7.82 -4.41 6.73
N LEU A 538 7.00 -5.08 5.92
CA LEU A 538 6.17 -6.20 6.38
C LEU A 538 7.00 -7.34 6.95
N THR A 539 8.07 -7.74 6.28
CA THR A 539 8.90 -8.88 6.72
C THR A 539 9.77 -8.54 7.93
N ARG A 540 10.34 -7.32 8.00
CA ARG A 540 11.27 -6.93 9.06
C ARG A 540 10.62 -6.27 10.26
N ARG A 541 9.59 -5.43 10.07
CA ARG A 541 8.93 -4.72 11.16
C ARG A 541 7.75 -5.49 11.73
N SER A 542 6.88 -6.00 10.84
CA SER A 542 5.66 -6.66 11.29
C SER A 542 5.96 -8.11 11.70
N LEU A 543 6.40 -8.96 10.78
CA LEU A 543 6.57 -10.38 11.03
C LEU A 543 7.77 -10.69 11.94
N ASP A 544 8.94 -10.08 11.71
CA ASP A 544 10.10 -10.32 12.56
C ASP A 544 9.88 -9.80 13.99
N HIS A 545 9.23 -8.63 14.14
CA HIS A 545 8.92 -8.09 15.47
C HIS A 545 7.91 -8.97 16.24
N ALA A 546 6.92 -9.54 15.56
CA ALA A 546 5.94 -10.42 16.17
C ALA A 546 6.52 -11.80 16.56
N LEU A 547 7.43 -12.32 15.73
CA LEU A 547 7.96 -13.69 15.86
C LEU A 547 9.30 -13.77 16.59
N ALA A 548 10.21 -12.81 16.38
CA ALA A 548 11.57 -12.90 16.90
C ALA A 548 11.67 -12.59 18.39
N THR A 549 12.31 -13.49 19.13
CA THR A 549 12.60 -13.32 20.57
C THR A 549 14.08 -13.46 20.91
N THR A 550 14.78 -14.34 20.23
CA THR A 550 16.16 -14.72 20.58
C THR A 550 17.21 -14.21 19.62
N HIS A 551 16.84 -13.90 18.37
CA HIS A 551 17.79 -13.36 17.41
C HIS A 551 17.72 -11.83 17.32
N SER A 552 18.85 -11.21 16.94
CA SER A 552 18.91 -9.76 16.76
C SER A 552 18.38 -9.37 15.36
N LYS A 553 17.82 -8.16 15.25
CA LYS A 553 17.39 -7.58 13.95
C LYS A 553 18.51 -7.58 12.89
N VAL A 554 19.78 -7.55 13.32
CA VAL A 554 20.96 -7.66 12.45
C VAL A 554 20.97 -8.96 11.64
N ARG A 555 20.39 -10.03 12.17
CA ARG A 555 20.38 -11.33 11.49
C ARG A 555 19.57 -11.34 10.19
N VAL A 556 18.46 -10.60 10.15
CA VAL A 556 17.67 -10.42 8.93
C VAL A 556 18.49 -9.69 7.87
N PHE A 557 19.22 -8.65 8.25
CA PHE A 557 20.15 -7.95 7.33
C PHE A 557 21.26 -8.85 6.82
N LEU A 558 21.78 -9.74 7.65
CA LEU A 558 22.81 -10.73 7.26
C LEU A 558 22.29 -11.71 6.20
N ILE A 559 21.08 -12.26 6.41
CA ILE A 559 20.42 -13.12 5.43
C ILE A 559 20.31 -12.38 4.10
N MET A 560 19.73 -11.19 4.13
CA MET A 560 19.56 -10.34 2.94
C MET A 560 20.91 -10.05 2.26
N ALA A 561 21.96 -9.73 3.02
CA ALA A 561 23.30 -9.46 2.48
C ALA A 561 23.87 -10.63 1.70
N LYS A 562 23.69 -11.87 2.18
CA LYS A 562 24.11 -13.08 1.47
C LYS A 562 23.42 -13.24 0.13
N TYR A 563 22.10 -12.95 0.08
CA TYR A 563 21.34 -12.97 -1.16
C TYR A 563 21.78 -11.84 -2.11
N CYS A 564 22.02 -10.64 -1.60
CA CYS A 564 22.56 -9.53 -2.39
C CYS A 564 23.94 -9.85 -2.98
N ALA A 565 24.85 -10.39 -2.16
CA ALA A 565 26.18 -10.82 -2.61
C ALA A 565 26.10 -11.88 -3.72
N THR A 566 25.19 -12.86 -3.54
CA THR A 566 24.96 -13.91 -4.53
C THR A 566 24.36 -13.35 -5.82
N ALA A 567 23.44 -12.37 -5.73
CA ALA A 567 22.85 -11.72 -6.90
C ALA A 567 23.91 -10.97 -7.73
N VAL A 568 24.74 -10.16 -7.05
CA VAL A 568 25.84 -9.42 -7.69
C VAL A 568 26.84 -10.38 -8.32
N TRP A 569 27.23 -11.45 -7.60
CA TRP A 569 28.12 -12.47 -8.15
C TRP A 569 27.57 -13.16 -9.40
N ARG A 570 26.29 -13.53 -9.40
CA ARG A 570 25.66 -14.16 -10.58
C ARG A 570 25.67 -13.24 -11.79
N ASP A 571 25.48 -11.94 -11.60
CA ASP A 571 25.53 -10.95 -12.66
C ASP A 571 26.96 -10.71 -13.15
N ASP A 572 27.92 -10.49 -12.25
CA ASP A 572 29.33 -10.31 -12.59
C ASP A 572 29.86 -11.54 -13.35
N ARG A 573 29.56 -12.74 -12.84
CA ARG A 573 29.90 -14.00 -13.51
C ARG A 573 29.32 -14.09 -14.91
N ARG A 574 28.05 -13.72 -15.10
CA ARG A 574 27.41 -13.73 -16.42
C ARG A 574 28.14 -12.80 -17.38
N ARG A 575 28.39 -11.57 -16.97
CA ARG A 575 29.09 -10.56 -17.79
C ARG A 575 30.49 -11.04 -18.22
N VAL A 576 31.26 -11.58 -17.27
CA VAL A 576 32.60 -12.08 -17.60
C VAL A 576 32.52 -13.29 -18.52
N LEU A 577 31.58 -14.22 -18.32
CA LEU A 577 31.39 -15.37 -19.21
C LEU A 577 30.94 -14.96 -20.62
N ASP A 578 30.10 -13.95 -20.76
CA ASP A 578 29.67 -13.43 -22.04
C ASP A 578 30.87 -12.72 -22.74
N SER A 579 31.66 -11.94 -22.03
CA SER A 579 32.92 -11.38 -22.55
C SER A 579 33.93 -12.47 -22.98
N MET A 580 34.04 -13.57 -22.22
CA MET A 580 34.87 -14.73 -22.63
C MET A 580 34.38 -15.41 -23.91
N ARG A 581 33.06 -15.46 -24.12
CA ARG A 581 32.47 -16.02 -25.37
C ARG A 581 32.76 -15.14 -26.56
N GLU A 582 32.74 -13.82 -26.39
CA GLU A 582 32.97 -12.85 -27.47
C GLU A 582 34.46 -12.70 -27.82
N GLN A 583 35.35 -12.66 -26.80
CA GLN A 583 36.78 -12.38 -26.97
C GLN A 583 37.67 -13.63 -27.00
N GLY A 584 37.08 -14.82 -26.78
CA GLY A 584 37.80 -16.10 -26.68
C GLY A 584 38.07 -16.56 -25.26
N LEU A 585 37.94 -17.88 -25.05
CA LEU A 585 38.02 -18.55 -23.73
C LEU A 585 39.38 -18.39 -23.04
N PHE A 586 40.47 -18.08 -23.77
CA PHE A 586 41.84 -18.02 -23.26
C PHE A 586 42.40 -16.61 -23.04
N SER A 587 41.55 -15.61 -22.92
CA SER A 587 42.01 -14.28 -22.54
C SER A 587 42.42 -14.28 -21.06
N PHE A 588 43.74 -14.07 -20.78
CA PHE A 588 44.26 -13.96 -19.41
C PHE A 588 43.57 -12.83 -18.63
N HIS A 589 43.15 -11.77 -19.32
CA HIS A 589 42.44 -10.67 -18.73
C HIS A 589 41.07 -11.13 -18.18
N ASN A 590 40.26 -11.80 -18.99
CA ASN A 590 38.94 -12.31 -18.60
C ASN A 590 39.02 -13.37 -17.51
N LEU A 591 40.05 -14.22 -17.53
CA LEU A 591 40.30 -15.19 -16.46
C LEU A 591 40.67 -14.49 -15.15
N GLY A 592 41.52 -13.47 -15.21
CA GLY A 592 41.90 -12.64 -14.05
C GLY A 592 40.69 -11.91 -13.48
N GLU A 593 39.82 -11.37 -14.30
CA GLU A 593 38.57 -10.71 -13.89
C GLU A 593 37.61 -11.72 -13.24
N TYR A 594 37.44 -12.91 -13.82
CA TYR A 594 36.62 -13.97 -13.21
C TYR A 594 37.11 -14.36 -11.82
N ILE A 595 38.42 -14.59 -11.68
CA ILE A 595 39.03 -14.95 -10.38
C ILE A 595 38.85 -13.80 -9.38
N SER A 596 39.06 -12.55 -9.82
CA SER A 596 38.89 -11.37 -8.96
C SER A 596 37.44 -11.21 -8.48
N CYS A 597 36.46 -11.37 -9.38
CA CYS A 597 35.04 -11.33 -9.01
C CYS A 597 34.64 -12.48 -8.07
N TRP A 598 35.15 -13.70 -8.36
CA TRP A 598 34.93 -14.85 -7.49
C TRP A 598 35.54 -14.64 -6.10
N TRP A 599 36.77 -14.13 -6.02
CA TRP A 599 37.46 -13.88 -4.74
C TRP A 599 36.75 -12.82 -3.91
N ARG A 600 36.29 -11.71 -4.53
CA ARG A 600 35.50 -10.69 -3.84
C ARG A 600 34.22 -11.26 -3.26
N TYR A 601 33.49 -12.06 -4.03
CA TYR A 601 32.28 -12.75 -3.58
C TYR A 601 32.59 -13.67 -2.41
N GLU A 602 33.59 -14.56 -2.55
CA GLU A 602 33.92 -15.57 -1.55
C GLU A 602 34.36 -14.92 -0.22
N LYS A 603 35.21 -13.89 -0.30
CA LYS A 603 35.63 -13.11 0.87
C LYS A 603 34.43 -12.50 1.60
N LEU A 604 33.53 -11.84 0.86
CA LEU A 604 32.34 -11.20 1.44
C LEU A 604 31.40 -12.26 2.01
N TYR A 605 31.09 -13.31 1.27
CA TYR A 605 30.19 -14.36 1.69
C TYR A 605 30.68 -15.08 2.95
N ARG A 606 31.97 -15.39 3.02
CA ARG A 606 32.59 -16.01 4.22
C ARG A 606 32.59 -15.07 5.42
N SER A 607 32.86 -13.79 5.23
CA SER A 607 32.79 -12.82 6.33
C SER A 607 31.40 -12.73 6.92
N LEU A 608 30.35 -12.71 6.07
CA LEU A 608 28.96 -12.74 6.50
C LEU A 608 28.60 -14.08 7.17
N ALA A 609 29.14 -15.20 6.68
CA ALA A 609 28.92 -16.51 7.29
C ALA A 609 29.55 -16.63 8.69
N VAL A 610 30.74 -16.08 8.89
CA VAL A 610 31.40 -16.03 10.22
C VAL A 610 30.57 -15.20 11.19
N LEU A 611 30.06 -14.05 10.75
CA LEU A 611 29.21 -13.21 11.59
C LEU A 611 27.87 -13.91 11.92
N GLU A 612 27.28 -14.63 10.97
CA GLU A 612 26.09 -15.43 11.22
C GLU A 612 26.37 -16.54 12.26
N MET A 613 27.49 -17.26 12.13
CA MET A 613 27.91 -18.27 13.10
C MET A 613 28.10 -17.67 14.50
N PHE A 614 28.66 -16.47 14.61
CA PHE A 614 28.77 -15.75 15.88
C PHE A 614 27.41 -15.45 16.49
N LEU A 615 26.47 -14.93 15.69
CA LEU A 615 25.09 -14.67 16.13
C LEU A 615 24.34 -15.97 16.48
N ASP A 616 24.63 -17.08 15.78
CA ASP A 616 24.06 -18.39 16.10
C ASP A 616 24.54 -18.89 17.45
N THR A 617 25.83 -18.72 17.77
CA THR A 617 26.37 -19.10 19.10
C THR A 617 25.76 -18.25 20.21
N GLN A 618 25.56 -16.95 20.00
CA GLN A 618 24.86 -16.09 20.95
C GLN A 618 23.38 -16.50 21.13
N ALA A 619 22.67 -16.77 20.04
CA ALA A 619 21.28 -17.22 20.09
C ALA A 619 21.17 -18.56 20.81
N TRP A 620 22.10 -19.49 20.54
CA TRP A 620 22.17 -20.78 21.24
C TRP A 620 22.40 -20.59 22.75
N ALA A 621 23.34 -19.73 23.14
CA ALA A 621 23.60 -19.42 24.54
C ALA A 621 22.38 -18.84 25.25
N ARG A 622 21.67 -17.89 24.61
CA ARG A 622 20.41 -17.31 25.15
C ARG A 622 19.32 -18.39 25.27
N LYS A 623 19.16 -19.23 24.26
CA LYS A 623 18.20 -20.34 24.23
C LYS A 623 18.47 -21.33 25.36
N THR A 624 19.73 -21.68 25.56
CA THR A 624 20.15 -22.58 26.65
C THR A 624 19.91 -21.97 28.02
N ALA A 625 20.19 -20.69 28.17
CA ALA A 625 19.90 -19.96 29.40
C ALA A 625 18.38 -19.84 29.67
N ALA A 626 17.58 -19.63 28.64
CA ALA A 626 16.11 -19.62 28.75
C ALA A 626 15.59 -21.02 29.13
N TRP A 627 16.12 -22.07 28.50
CA TRP A 627 15.78 -23.44 28.82
C TRP A 627 16.08 -23.78 30.28
N MET A 628 17.29 -23.47 30.78
CA MET A 628 17.65 -23.66 32.18
C MET A 628 16.74 -22.91 33.14
N ARG A 629 16.41 -21.66 32.83
CA ARG A 629 15.47 -20.86 33.66
C ARG A 629 14.08 -21.48 33.66
N GLY A 630 13.58 -21.92 32.50
CA GLY A 630 12.30 -22.60 32.36
C GLY A 630 12.24 -23.92 33.13
N LEU A 631 13.32 -24.72 33.08
CA LEU A 631 13.47 -25.97 33.83
C LEU A 631 13.35 -25.72 35.35
N TRP A 632 14.01 -24.69 35.85
CA TRP A 632 13.97 -24.30 37.26
C TRP A 632 12.62 -23.79 37.74
N ARG A 633 11.86 -23.11 36.87
CA ARG A 633 10.58 -22.47 37.23
C ARG A 633 9.36 -23.37 37.03
N VAL A 634 9.30 -24.14 35.96
CA VAL A 634 8.07 -24.82 35.47
C VAL A 634 8.30 -26.29 35.15
N GLY A 635 9.56 -26.81 35.23
CA GLY A 635 9.88 -28.20 34.88
C GLY A 635 10.18 -28.41 33.39
N PHE A 636 10.26 -29.68 32.97
CA PHE A 636 10.73 -30.06 31.63
C PHE A 636 9.85 -29.50 30.49
N ASP A 637 8.54 -29.55 30.63
CA ASP A 637 7.62 -29.06 29.59
C ASP A 637 7.72 -27.52 29.43
N GLY A 638 7.86 -26.81 30.56
CA GLY A 638 8.09 -25.36 30.53
C GLY A 638 9.45 -24.98 29.96
N ALA A 639 10.49 -25.82 30.15
CA ALA A 639 11.82 -25.58 29.63
C ALA A 639 11.83 -25.57 28.09
N HIS A 640 11.13 -26.50 27.44
CA HIS A 640 11.05 -26.56 25.98
C HIS A 640 10.29 -25.35 25.41
N LYS A 641 9.18 -24.97 26.02
CA LYS A 641 8.41 -23.77 25.63
C LYS A 641 9.25 -22.50 25.78
N ALA A 642 9.95 -22.34 26.92
CA ALA A 642 10.84 -21.19 27.14
C ALA A 642 12.00 -21.14 26.13
N ALA A 643 12.59 -22.26 25.79
CA ALA A 643 13.66 -22.34 24.79
C ALA A 643 13.17 -22.00 23.37
N ALA A 644 11.93 -22.31 23.05
CA ALA A 644 11.28 -21.95 21.78
C ALA A 644 10.82 -20.48 21.74
N GLY A 645 10.95 -19.73 22.85
CA GLY A 645 10.44 -18.36 22.97
C GLY A 645 8.92 -18.29 23.12
N LEU A 646 8.30 -19.38 23.55
CA LEU A 646 6.85 -19.55 23.66
C LEU A 646 6.35 -19.44 25.11
N ALA A 647 7.26 -19.30 26.09
CA ALA A 647 6.87 -19.00 27.46
C ALA A 647 6.49 -17.51 27.55
N TYR A 648 5.32 -17.26 28.05
CA TYR A 648 4.90 -15.92 28.47
C TYR A 648 5.77 -15.53 29.68
N ASP A 649 6.36 -14.32 29.62
CA ASP A 649 7.06 -13.72 30.77
C ASP A 649 6.09 -13.37 31.89
#